data_ac20594cbb890762fba48ff69b2b5a51
#
_entry.id   ac20594cbb890762fba48ff69b2b5a51
#
_cell.length_a   1.000
_cell.length_b   1.000
_cell.length_c   1.000
_cell.angle_alpha   90.00
_cell.angle_beta   90.00
_cell.angle_gamma   90.00
#
_symmetry.space_group_name_H-M   'P 1'
#
loop_
_entity.id
_entity.type
_entity.pdbx_description
1 polymer ?
#
loop_
_entity_poly.entity_id
_entity_poly.type
_entity_poly.pdbx_seq_one_letter_code
_entity_poly.pdbx_strand_id
1 'polypeptide(L)'
;MHWLKRLAWLTVILAGLVLAAAIGGYAWYRQASQPAVAGTVALAGLHGRVTIVRDRHAIPRIEAGDPLDAYFGLGFVHAQDRLWQMQMNKRIASGRLAEILGASALPTDRFLRTIGVRRNAEAAFAASTPETRAALQAYADGVNAGIASHKGPLPPEFAILRTVPERWEPADTLAWQTMMAWDLSANWSREVLRMRLAQTLPLSRINELLAPYPGEQPPRTSDYPALYRQLAPLTTAMASVEAAAPPGLVEGMGSNNWVVSGAHTRSGKPLLANDLHLGLQAPALWYFATLRAPGLDVTGATLPGMPVVVIGHTPRIAWGFTNTAPDLQDLYIERLRPGRPEQYQTPAGWADFAVREETIRVKDQPDVTIRVRSTRHGPVISDVAEPLAAAVAPLGAQYVVSFQWVALRPDDRTVQAGLKLNRAHDWASFTEALRDFHTPQQSAVYADVDGNIGFLAPGRVPLRNAANDLKGLAPAPGWDARYDWSGFIPFEKLPRSLNPPGGVVVTANQKIVPDDYPFFLTSEWTVPYRHDRIRALLAARRPHTLDTFAAIQKDELSLAVKDALPLLLGASIAADATRPPRERELFAALARWDGTMSADRAEPLVATAWLRELSRGMFEGKVGDGVFARMWEQRNVQQAMLNILRSSRGLGRFWCDDPKTPAPEDCNDQMGAAWKRAIADLQQRYGDDPRRWRWGQAHAARAEHRPFARVPSLAGFFNVKVPTGGDTYTVNAGRHNIGDEQAPFENVHGASVRAIYDLADLSASRFITPTGQSGNVLSPHYRDWTEQWARGEYVTIRDAGHPAGAKAFETLVLTPAAGDGGRTSGASR
;
A
#
# COMPACT_ATOMS: atom_id res chain seq x y z
N MET A 1 44.02 44.87 22.89
CA MET A 1 43.63 43.58 23.48
C MET A 1 42.29 43.60 24.22
N HIS A 2 41.99 44.62 25.07
CA HIS A 2 40.72 44.70 25.80
C HIS A 2 39.47 44.87 24.91
N TRP A 3 39.57 45.59 23.80
CA TRP A 3 38.45 45.78 22.83
C TRP A 3 38.07 44.49 22.12
N LEU A 4 39.02 43.68 21.69
CA LEU A 4 38.76 42.36 21.09
C LEU A 4 38.06 41.39 22.05
N LYS A 5 38.41 41.41 23.37
CA LYS A 5 37.74 40.65 24.39
C LYS A 5 36.26 41.08 24.59
N ARG A 6 36.00 42.41 24.60
CA ARG A 6 34.63 42.94 24.69
C ARG A 6 33.79 42.58 23.46
N LEU A 7 34.35 42.65 22.28
CA LEU A 7 33.67 42.24 21.05
C LEU A 7 33.34 40.74 21.07
N ALA A 8 34.28 39.88 21.48
CA ALA A 8 34.06 38.45 21.64
C ALA A 8 32.92 38.13 22.66
N TRP A 9 32.93 38.84 23.82
CA TRP A 9 31.86 38.71 24.81
C TRP A 9 30.48 39.15 24.27
N LEU A 10 30.42 40.25 23.53
CA LEU A 10 29.19 40.74 22.88
C LEU A 10 28.68 39.75 21.85
N THR A 11 29.58 39.12 21.06
CA THR A 11 29.20 38.08 20.09
C THR A 11 28.63 36.84 20.79
N VAL A 12 29.26 36.39 21.89
CA VAL A 12 28.76 35.24 22.69
C VAL A 12 27.39 35.54 23.32
N ILE A 13 27.21 36.74 23.87
CA ILE A 13 25.92 37.17 24.45
C ILE A 13 24.85 37.24 23.35
N LEU A 14 25.14 37.81 22.18
CA LEU A 14 24.20 37.87 21.06
C LEU A 14 23.86 36.48 20.55
N ALA A 15 24.84 35.59 20.40
CA ALA A 15 24.62 34.20 20.02
C ALA A 15 23.74 33.47 21.08
N GLY A 16 23.98 33.73 22.37
CA GLY A 16 23.16 33.20 23.48
C GLY A 16 21.70 33.68 23.42
N LEU A 17 21.48 34.96 23.15
CA LEU A 17 20.14 35.54 22.98
C LEU A 17 19.42 35.00 21.75
N VAL A 18 20.11 34.85 20.63
CA VAL A 18 19.57 34.25 19.39
C VAL A 18 19.17 32.78 19.66
N LEU A 19 20.04 32.04 20.35
CA LEU A 19 19.73 30.65 20.70
C LEU A 19 18.54 30.55 21.66
N ALA A 20 18.46 31.38 22.68
CA ALA A 20 17.34 31.42 23.62
C ALA A 20 16.02 31.81 22.91
N ALA A 21 16.06 32.80 22.00
CA ALA A 21 14.91 33.16 21.17
C ALA A 21 14.48 32.02 20.23
N ALA A 22 15.43 31.32 19.62
CA ALA A 22 15.16 30.15 18.77
C ALA A 22 14.53 28.99 19.57
N ILE A 23 15.05 28.68 20.75
CA ILE A 23 14.48 27.64 21.64
C ILE A 23 13.07 28.05 22.11
N GLY A 24 12.90 29.30 22.55
CA GLY A 24 11.59 29.82 22.97
C GLY A 24 10.58 29.83 21.83
N GLY A 25 11.00 30.26 20.64
CA GLY A 25 10.18 30.24 19.42
C GLY A 25 9.78 28.82 19.00
N TYR A 26 10.70 27.87 19.07
CA TYR A 26 10.42 26.45 18.82
C TYR A 26 9.43 25.87 19.84
N ALA A 27 9.64 26.13 21.12
CA ALA A 27 8.74 25.65 22.21
C ALA A 27 7.33 26.22 22.04
N TRP A 28 7.23 27.53 21.74
CA TRP A 28 5.95 28.18 21.42
C TRP A 28 5.29 27.56 20.18
N TYR A 29 6.02 27.41 19.08
CA TYR A 29 5.48 26.85 17.84
C TYR A 29 5.01 25.41 18.04
N ARG A 30 5.82 24.61 18.75
CA ARG A 30 5.46 23.24 19.11
C ARG A 30 4.14 23.17 19.87
N GLN A 31 3.92 24.05 20.84
CA GLN A 31 2.69 24.08 21.63
C GLN A 31 1.51 24.66 20.84
N ALA A 32 1.73 25.76 20.16
CA ALA A 32 0.69 26.53 19.47
C ALA A 32 0.15 25.82 18.21
N SER A 33 0.95 24.92 17.58
CA SER A 33 0.54 24.15 16.41
C SER A 33 -0.33 22.91 16.76
N GLN A 34 -0.52 22.61 18.06
CA GLN A 34 -1.39 21.49 18.46
C GLN A 34 -2.86 21.89 18.34
N PRO A 35 -3.75 20.95 17.96
CA PRO A 35 -5.18 21.23 17.95
C PRO A 35 -5.74 21.41 19.35
N ALA A 36 -6.84 22.16 19.50
CA ALA A 36 -7.61 22.23 20.72
C ALA A 36 -8.40 20.92 20.88
N VAL A 37 -8.14 20.18 21.96
CA VAL A 37 -8.73 18.84 22.21
C VAL A 37 -9.70 18.85 23.41
N ALA A 38 -9.91 20.00 24.04
CA ALA A 38 -10.84 20.20 25.15
C ALA A 38 -11.63 21.51 25.01
N GLY A 39 -12.79 21.58 25.67
CA GLY A 39 -13.65 22.75 25.69
C GLY A 39 -14.90 22.60 24.82
N THR A 40 -15.54 23.74 24.45
CA THR A 40 -16.74 23.74 23.59
C THR A 40 -16.50 24.63 22.38
N VAL A 41 -16.91 24.17 21.19
CA VAL A 41 -16.81 24.90 19.94
C VAL A 41 -18.18 24.90 19.26
N ALA A 42 -18.70 26.09 18.94
CA ALA A 42 -19.93 26.22 18.17
C ALA A 42 -19.60 26.23 16.67
N LEU A 43 -20.27 25.37 15.91
CA LEU A 43 -19.99 25.11 14.47
C LEU A 43 -21.29 25.05 13.66
N ALA A 44 -21.26 25.59 12.46
CA ALA A 44 -22.33 25.40 11.49
C ALA A 44 -22.27 23.98 10.89
N GLY A 45 -23.43 23.49 10.43
CA GLY A 45 -23.56 22.19 9.76
C GLY A 45 -23.78 21.00 10.71
N LEU A 46 -23.86 21.20 12.03
CA LEU A 46 -24.27 20.20 13.00
C LEU A 46 -25.79 20.27 13.24
N HIS A 47 -26.45 19.12 13.36
CA HIS A 47 -27.84 19.00 13.78
C HIS A 47 -27.96 18.98 15.30
N GLY A 48 -26.99 18.39 15.98
CA GLY A 48 -26.97 18.24 17.42
C GLY A 48 -25.58 18.32 18.04
N ARG A 49 -25.51 18.05 19.33
CA ARG A 49 -24.26 18.01 20.08
C ARG A 49 -23.43 16.79 19.69
N VAL A 50 -22.14 17.00 19.46
CA VAL A 50 -21.13 15.93 19.31
C VAL A 50 -20.13 16.01 20.44
N THR A 51 -19.88 14.90 21.13
CA THR A 51 -18.88 14.79 22.21
C THR A 51 -17.70 13.95 21.71
N ILE A 52 -16.51 14.49 21.76
CA ILE A 52 -15.26 13.83 21.37
C ILE A 52 -14.39 13.65 22.61
N VAL A 53 -14.18 12.42 23.01
CA VAL A 53 -13.34 12.06 24.15
C VAL A 53 -12.07 11.36 23.64
N ARG A 54 -10.90 11.91 23.93
CA ARG A 54 -9.61 11.31 23.55
C ARG A 54 -8.99 10.58 24.75
N ASP A 55 -8.51 9.37 24.50
CA ASP A 55 -7.77 8.60 25.48
C ASP A 55 -6.30 9.06 25.59
N ARG A 56 -5.52 8.38 26.43
CA ARG A 56 -4.08 8.66 26.62
C ARG A 56 -3.23 8.50 25.35
N HIS A 57 -3.74 7.83 24.35
CA HIS A 57 -3.10 7.59 23.05
C HIS A 57 -3.63 8.54 21.97
N ALA A 58 -4.42 9.55 22.36
CA ALA A 58 -5.12 10.49 21.49
C ALA A 58 -6.13 9.82 20.54
N ILE A 59 -6.60 8.59 20.84
CA ILE A 59 -7.63 7.92 20.06
C ILE A 59 -9.00 8.54 20.41
N PRO A 60 -9.74 9.13 19.44
CA PRO A 60 -11.02 9.74 19.70
C PRO A 60 -12.16 8.72 19.77
N ARG A 61 -13.06 8.91 20.73
CA ARG A 61 -14.41 8.38 20.74
C ARG A 61 -15.36 9.52 20.45
N ILE A 62 -16.14 9.38 19.39
CA ILE A 62 -17.06 10.39 18.87
C ILE A 62 -18.48 9.92 19.15
N GLU A 63 -19.21 10.65 19.98
CA GLU A 63 -20.60 10.37 20.37
C GLU A 63 -21.52 11.46 19.84
N ALA A 64 -22.55 11.08 19.10
CA ALA A 64 -23.49 11.99 18.45
C ALA A 64 -24.95 11.52 18.55
N GLY A 65 -25.89 12.44 18.33
CA GLY A 65 -27.31 12.16 18.32
C GLY A 65 -27.81 11.49 17.03
N ASP A 66 -27.05 11.60 15.95
CA ASP A 66 -27.31 10.93 14.69
C ASP A 66 -26.00 10.57 13.95
N PRO A 67 -26.05 9.66 12.95
CA PRO A 67 -24.85 9.23 12.21
C PRO A 67 -24.18 10.34 11.38
N LEU A 68 -24.89 11.32 10.87
CA LEU A 68 -24.31 12.41 10.08
C LEU A 68 -23.44 13.28 10.95
N ASP A 69 -23.90 13.61 12.18
CA ASP A 69 -23.10 14.33 13.15
C ASP A 69 -21.86 13.52 13.60
N ALA A 70 -21.96 12.16 13.67
CA ALA A 70 -20.79 11.32 13.94
C ALA A 70 -19.77 11.37 12.79
N TYR A 71 -20.20 11.37 11.53
CA TYR A 71 -19.32 11.54 10.37
C TYR A 71 -18.73 12.96 10.30
N PHE A 72 -19.49 13.98 10.66
CA PHE A 72 -18.97 15.34 10.84
C PHE A 72 -17.86 15.34 11.89
N GLY A 73 -18.09 14.74 13.06
CA GLY A 73 -17.10 14.61 14.13
C GLY A 73 -15.82 13.89 13.69
N LEU A 74 -15.95 12.83 12.88
CA LEU A 74 -14.79 12.13 12.32
C LEU A 74 -14.00 13.02 11.34
N GLY A 75 -14.69 13.73 10.47
CA GLY A 75 -14.05 14.70 9.56
C GLY A 75 -13.29 15.77 10.33
N PHE A 76 -13.90 16.29 11.40
CA PHE A 76 -13.30 17.30 12.27
C PHE A 76 -12.00 16.80 12.91
N VAL A 77 -11.97 15.61 13.53
CA VAL A 77 -10.76 15.08 14.17
C VAL A 77 -9.68 14.67 13.15
N HIS A 78 -10.07 14.17 11.97
CA HIS A 78 -9.12 13.93 10.89
C HIS A 78 -8.40 15.22 10.46
N ALA A 79 -9.15 16.33 10.34
CA ALA A 79 -8.53 17.63 10.04
C ALA A 79 -7.65 18.13 11.18
N GLN A 80 -8.03 17.90 12.45
CA GLN A 80 -7.19 18.28 13.59
C GLN A 80 -5.84 17.54 13.60
N ASP A 81 -5.86 16.24 13.35
CA ASP A 81 -4.71 15.38 13.58
C ASP A 81 -3.90 15.04 12.31
N ARG A 82 -4.50 15.12 11.12
CA ARG A 82 -3.93 14.61 9.87
C ARG A 82 -4.01 15.58 8.70
N LEU A 83 -4.14 16.88 8.98
CA LEU A 83 -4.40 17.92 7.98
C LEU A 83 -3.43 17.88 6.80
N TRP A 84 -2.12 17.85 7.06
CA TRP A 84 -1.12 17.80 5.99
C TRP A 84 -1.28 16.53 5.13
N GLN A 85 -1.40 15.36 5.75
CA GLN A 85 -1.61 14.10 5.05
C GLN A 85 -2.84 14.15 4.13
N MET A 86 -3.96 14.69 4.62
CA MET A 86 -5.19 14.84 3.83
C MET A 86 -4.99 15.79 2.65
N GLN A 87 -4.32 16.92 2.86
CA GLN A 87 -4.06 17.90 1.79
C GLN A 87 -3.14 17.33 0.71
N MET A 88 -2.14 16.53 1.08
CA MET A 88 -1.29 15.81 0.12
C MET A 88 -2.09 14.75 -0.65
N ASN A 89 -2.89 13.95 0.03
CA ASN A 89 -3.74 12.93 -0.61
C ASN A 89 -4.71 13.54 -1.61
N LYS A 90 -5.33 14.68 -1.26
CA LYS A 90 -6.19 15.46 -2.16
C LYS A 90 -5.42 15.89 -3.43
N ARG A 91 -4.21 16.44 -3.28
CA ARG A 91 -3.40 16.90 -4.42
C ARG A 91 -2.95 15.74 -5.29
N ILE A 92 -2.52 14.64 -4.69
CA ILE A 92 -2.16 13.42 -5.43
C ILE A 92 -3.37 12.96 -6.25
N ALA A 93 -4.50 12.70 -5.61
CA ALA A 93 -5.69 12.18 -6.27
C ALA A 93 -6.25 13.11 -7.37
N SER A 94 -5.96 14.40 -7.29
CA SER A 94 -6.41 15.41 -8.27
C SER A 94 -5.37 15.73 -9.36
N GLY A 95 -4.15 15.15 -9.32
CA GLY A 95 -3.05 15.51 -10.23
C GLY A 95 -2.68 16.99 -10.11
N ARG A 96 -2.40 17.44 -8.86
CA ARG A 96 -2.14 18.84 -8.51
C ARG A 96 -0.90 19.02 -7.63
N LEU A 97 0.04 18.08 -7.70
CA LEU A 97 1.29 18.15 -6.95
C LEU A 97 2.21 19.27 -7.42
N ALA A 98 2.23 19.54 -8.74
CA ALA A 98 3.07 20.57 -9.34
C ALA A 98 2.74 21.99 -8.83
N GLU A 99 1.54 22.22 -8.32
CA GLU A 99 1.16 23.50 -7.70
C GLU A 99 2.02 23.87 -6.48
N ILE A 100 2.56 22.87 -5.78
CA ILE A 100 3.37 23.06 -4.57
C ILE A 100 4.80 22.54 -4.69
N LEU A 101 5.05 21.54 -5.56
CA LEU A 101 6.35 20.91 -5.75
C LEU A 101 7.07 21.34 -7.04
N GLY A 102 6.41 22.12 -7.91
CA GLY A 102 6.96 22.61 -9.17
C GLY A 102 7.08 21.52 -10.24
N ALA A 103 7.92 21.77 -11.25
CA ALA A 103 8.05 20.93 -12.45
C ALA A 103 8.43 19.47 -12.18
N SER A 104 9.08 19.17 -11.07
CA SER A 104 9.46 17.78 -10.71
C SER A 104 8.25 16.84 -10.53
N ALA A 105 7.09 17.39 -10.17
CA ALA A 105 5.84 16.63 -10.00
C ALA A 105 4.97 16.57 -11.28
N LEU A 106 5.33 17.36 -12.32
CA LEU A 106 4.53 17.47 -13.54
C LEU A 106 4.29 16.12 -14.26
N PRO A 107 5.27 15.20 -14.39
CA PRO A 107 5.01 13.90 -14.99
C PRO A 107 3.90 13.11 -14.27
N THR A 108 3.92 13.10 -12.93
CA THR A 108 2.90 12.44 -12.12
C THR A 108 1.53 13.11 -12.27
N ASP A 109 1.47 14.44 -12.28
CA ASP A 109 0.22 15.16 -12.48
C ASP A 109 -0.35 14.91 -13.89
N ARG A 110 0.49 14.86 -14.92
CA ARG A 110 0.08 14.48 -16.29
C ARG A 110 -0.56 13.09 -16.30
N PHE A 111 0.07 12.11 -15.65
CA PHE A 111 -0.48 10.76 -15.58
C PHE A 111 -1.84 10.73 -14.88
N LEU A 112 -1.95 11.33 -13.69
CA LEU A 112 -3.20 11.35 -12.89
C LEU A 112 -4.33 12.12 -13.58
N ARG A 113 -4.02 13.24 -14.29
CA ARG A 113 -4.98 13.97 -15.11
C ARG A 113 -5.41 13.16 -16.33
N THR A 114 -4.49 12.40 -16.92
CA THR A 114 -4.80 11.53 -18.05
C THR A 114 -5.77 10.44 -17.66
N ILE A 115 -5.53 9.69 -16.56
CA ILE A 115 -6.45 8.67 -16.10
C ILE A 115 -7.74 9.25 -15.48
N GLY A 116 -7.74 10.51 -15.03
CA GLY A 116 -8.93 11.25 -14.66
C GLY A 116 -9.57 10.85 -13.34
N VAL A 117 -8.77 10.51 -12.31
CA VAL A 117 -9.23 10.09 -10.98
C VAL A 117 -10.25 11.07 -10.39
N ARG A 118 -9.93 12.37 -10.33
CA ARG A 118 -10.83 13.40 -9.78
C ARG A 118 -12.14 13.49 -10.53
N ARG A 119 -12.12 13.50 -11.85
CA ARG A 119 -13.32 13.58 -12.68
C ARG A 119 -14.25 12.37 -12.47
N ASN A 120 -13.65 11.16 -12.36
CA ASN A 120 -14.43 9.95 -12.07
C ASN A 120 -15.04 10.00 -10.66
N ALA A 121 -14.33 10.55 -9.68
CA ALA A 121 -14.84 10.73 -8.34
C ALA A 121 -16.03 11.70 -8.29
N GLU A 122 -16.02 12.78 -9.08
CA GLU A 122 -17.16 13.71 -9.23
C GLU A 122 -18.38 13.02 -9.84
N ALA A 123 -18.16 12.21 -10.88
CA ALA A 123 -19.23 11.41 -11.49
C ALA A 123 -19.78 10.36 -10.51
N ALA A 124 -18.92 9.66 -9.77
CA ALA A 124 -19.33 8.68 -8.76
C ALA A 124 -20.11 9.33 -7.60
N PHE A 125 -19.74 10.56 -7.19
CA PHE A 125 -20.51 11.31 -6.20
C PHE A 125 -21.91 11.63 -6.71
N ALA A 126 -22.03 12.10 -7.94
CA ALA A 126 -23.32 12.39 -8.57
C ALA A 126 -24.21 11.13 -8.67
N ALA A 127 -23.59 9.96 -8.94
CA ALA A 127 -24.30 8.67 -9.05
C ALA A 127 -24.56 7.97 -7.71
N SER A 128 -24.03 8.47 -6.59
CA SER A 128 -24.20 7.90 -5.25
C SER A 128 -25.64 8.06 -4.75
N THR A 129 -26.06 7.17 -3.82
CA THR A 129 -27.38 7.29 -3.18
C THR A 129 -27.48 8.57 -2.34
N PRO A 130 -28.70 9.08 -2.07
CA PRO A 130 -28.89 10.26 -1.21
C PRO A 130 -28.22 10.10 0.16
N GLU A 131 -28.31 8.92 0.79
CA GLU A 131 -27.72 8.62 2.09
C GLU A 131 -26.20 8.68 2.04
N THR A 132 -25.58 8.11 0.98
CA THR A 132 -24.13 8.15 0.77
C THR A 132 -23.66 9.59 0.53
N ARG A 133 -24.38 10.36 -0.28
CA ARG A 133 -24.06 11.79 -0.50
C ARG A 133 -24.14 12.59 0.79
N ALA A 134 -25.18 12.36 1.63
CA ALA A 134 -25.32 13.03 2.91
C ALA A 134 -24.16 12.71 3.87
N ALA A 135 -23.76 11.45 3.97
CA ALA A 135 -22.62 11.03 4.79
C ALA A 135 -21.29 11.66 4.33
N LEU A 136 -21.03 11.66 3.01
CA LEU A 136 -19.84 12.28 2.41
C LEU A 136 -19.83 13.80 2.61
N GLN A 137 -20.99 14.46 2.52
CA GLN A 137 -21.12 15.90 2.74
C GLN A 137 -20.88 16.24 4.22
N ALA A 138 -21.52 15.53 5.15
CA ALA A 138 -21.35 15.74 6.58
C ALA A 138 -19.88 15.58 7.01
N TYR A 139 -19.20 14.56 6.47
CA TYR A 139 -17.77 14.38 6.69
C TYR A 139 -16.94 15.55 6.15
N ALA A 140 -17.21 15.99 4.92
CA ALA A 140 -16.52 17.12 4.30
C ALA A 140 -16.73 18.42 5.08
N ASP A 141 -17.95 18.66 5.58
CA ASP A 141 -18.27 19.81 6.41
C ASP A 141 -17.53 19.76 7.74
N GLY A 142 -17.41 18.57 8.35
CA GLY A 142 -16.59 18.35 9.54
C GLY A 142 -15.11 18.65 9.31
N VAL A 143 -14.52 18.19 8.19
CA VAL A 143 -13.14 18.52 7.81
C VAL A 143 -12.96 20.03 7.68
N ASN A 144 -13.87 20.69 6.99
CA ASN A 144 -13.81 22.14 6.76
C ASN A 144 -13.99 22.93 8.07
N ALA A 145 -14.86 22.46 8.96
CA ALA A 145 -14.98 23.04 10.29
C ALA A 145 -13.71 22.86 11.12
N GLY A 146 -13.03 21.71 11.04
CA GLY A 146 -11.74 21.47 11.67
C GLY A 146 -10.66 22.42 11.15
N ILE A 147 -10.58 22.63 9.84
CA ILE A 147 -9.67 23.61 9.22
C ILE A 147 -9.96 25.03 9.72
N ALA A 148 -11.22 25.44 9.69
CA ALA A 148 -11.63 26.80 10.08
C ALA A 148 -11.46 27.09 11.58
N SER A 149 -11.57 26.07 12.43
CA SER A 149 -11.44 26.20 13.90
C SER A 149 -9.98 26.25 14.37
N HIS A 150 -9.00 25.96 13.52
CA HIS A 150 -7.58 25.98 13.86
C HIS A 150 -7.12 27.45 14.06
N LYS A 151 -6.67 27.79 15.28
CA LYS A 151 -6.28 29.17 15.63
C LYS A 151 -4.78 29.40 15.71
N GLY A 152 -3.99 28.33 15.75
CA GLY A 152 -2.53 28.40 15.85
C GLY A 152 -1.80 28.38 14.51
N PRO A 153 -0.47 28.37 14.52
CA PRO A 153 0.31 28.09 13.33
C PRO A 153 0.02 26.68 12.84
N LEU A 154 -0.05 26.52 11.53
CA LEU A 154 -0.24 25.21 10.89
C LEU A 154 0.98 24.31 11.10
N PRO A 155 0.87 22.99 10.92
CA PRO A 155 2.01 22.08 10.89
C PRO A 155 3.14 22.55 9.96
N PRO A 156 4.42 22.24 10.28
CA PRO A 156 5.60 22.85 9.60
C PRO A 156 5.61 22.72 8.08
N GLU A 157 5.01 21.68 7.55
CA GLU A 157 4.94 21.39 6.11
C GLU A 157 4.31 22.55 5.33
N PHE A 158 3.27 23.15 5.88
CA PHE A 158 2.58 24.28 5.25
C PHE A 158 3.49 25.51 5.14
N ALA A 159 4.28 25.79 6.17
CA ALA A 159 5.23 26.89 6.18
C ALA A 159 6.41 26.64 5.24
N ILE A 160 6.96 25.40 5.22
CA ILE A 160 8.10 25.01 4.36
C ILE A 160 7.69 25.11 2.88
N LEU A 161 6.52 24.64 2.51
CA LEU A 161 6.05 24.65 1.12
C LEU A 161 5.31 25.93 0.73
N ARG A 162 5.09 26.86 1.71
CA ARG A 162 4.38 28.13 1.52
C ARG A 162 2.98 27.90 0.93
N THR A 163 2.20 27.01 1.56
CA THR A 163 0.83 26.67 1.14
C THR A 163 -0.12 26.74 2.32
N VAL A 164 -1.42 26.74 2.03
CA VAL A 164 -2.49 26.75 3.02
C VAL A 164 -3.43 25.57 2.78
N PRO A 165 -4.18 25.13 3.80
CA PRO A 165 -5.19 24.10 3.61
C PRO A 165 -6.29 24.57 2.66
N GLU A 166 -6.70 23.70 1.76
CA GLU A 166 -7.83 23.89 0.88
C GLU A 166 -9.09 23.25 1.47
N ARG A 167 -10.24 23.77 1.09
CA ARG A 167 -11.53 23.17 1.42
C ARG A 167 -11.61 21.72 0.93
N TRP A 168 -12.13 20.82 1.76
CA TRP A 168 -12.41 19.43 1.40
C TRP A 168 -13.79 19.32 0.76
N GLU A 169 -13.90 18.55 -0.31
CA GLU A 169 -15.12 18.27 -1.02
C GLU A 169 -15.45 16.77 -0.97
N PRO A 170 -16.71 16.35 -1.04
CA PRO A 170 -17.09 14.94 -1.07
C PRO A 170 -16.35 14.10 -2.13
N ALA A 171 -16.10 14.70 -3.30
CA ALA A 171 -15.35 14.06 -4.38
C ALA A 171 -13.86 13.81 -4.02
N ASP A 172 -13.27 14.55 -3.08
CA ASP A 172 -11.90 14.29 -2.59
C ASP A 172 -11.82 12.95 -1.86
N THR A 173 -12.87 12.58 -1.11
CA THR A 173 -12.99 11.28 -0.45
C THR A 173 -13.02 10.14 -1.46
N LEU A 174 -13.82 10.26 -2.51
CA LEU A 174 -13.95 9.24 -3.56
C LEU A 174 -12.68 9.14 -4.39
N ALA A 175 -12.03 10.27 -4.70
CA ALA A 175 -10.76 10.30 -5.39
C ALA A 175 -9.64 9.63 -4.56
N TRP A 176 -9.62 9.85 -3.26
CA TRP A 176 -8.69 9.20 -2.35
C TRP A 176 -8.93 7.68 -2.26
N GLN A 177 -10.19 7.23 -2.22
CA GLN A 177 -10.54 5.81 -2.31
C GLN A 177 -10.01 5.19 -3.61
N THR A 178 -10.13 5.89 -4.74
CA THR A 178 -9.57 5.42 -6.03
C THR A 178 -8.04 5.30 -5.96
N MET A 179 -7.35 6.21 -5.28
CA MET A 179 -5.89 6.10 -5.08
C MET A 179 -5.50 4.94 -4.16
N MET A 180 -6.32 4.60 -3.16
CA MET A 180 -6.12 3.37 -2.39
C MET A 180 -6.32 2.11 -3.25
N ALA A 181 -7.27 2.14 -4.17
CA ALA A 181 -7.43 1.06 -5.16
C ALA A 181 -6.23 1.00 -6.13
N TRP A 182 -5.62 2.13 -6.48
CA TRP A 182 -4.38 2.19 -7.27
C TRP A 182 -3.23 1.45 -6.59
N ASP A 183 -3.02 1.70 -5.31
CA ASP A 183 -1.96 1.05 -4.52
C ASP A 183 -2.14 -0.48 -4.42
N LEU A 184 -3.37 -0.97 -4.61
CA LEU A 184 -3.74 -2.37 -4.43
C LEU A 184 -4.03 -3.12 -5.75
N SER A 185 -3.92 -2.46 -6.92
CA SER A 185 -4.31 -3.02 -8.24
C SER A 185 -3.25 -2.75 -9.32
N ALA A 186 -2.00 -3.07 -9.09
CA ALA A 186 -0.89 -2.65 -9.97
C ALA A 186 -0.56 -3.63 -11.12
N ASN A 187 -1.51 -4.46 -11.60
CA ASN A 187 -1.19 -5.47 -12.61
C ASN A 187 -0.81 -4.90 -14.00
N TRP A 188 -1.22 -3.69 -14.36
CA TRP A 188 -0.82 -3.04 -15.62
C TRP A 188 0.72 -2.89 -15.77
N SER A 189 1.44 -2.65 -14.67
CA SER A 189 2.90 -2.54 -14.69
C SER A 189 3.57 -3.87 -15.08
N ARG A 190 2.93 -4.99 -14.79
CA ARG A 190 3.38 -6.32 -15.19
C ARG A 190 3.18 -6.60 -16.65
N GLU A 191 2.12 -6.04 -17.25
CA GLU A 191 1.97 -6.08 -18.70
C GLU A 191 3.09 -5.28 -19.37
N VAL A 192 3.44 -4.10 -18.83
CA VAL A 192 4.60 -3.32 -19.32
C VAL A 192 5.89 -4.10 -19.13
N LEU A 193 6.09 -4.78 -18.00
CA LEU A 193 7.25 -5.62 -17.75
C LEU A 193 7.36 -6.75 -18.81
N ARG A 194 6.27 -7.46 -19.09
CA ARG A 194 6.24 -8.50 -20.16
C ARG A 194 6.55 -7.93 -21.52
N MET A 195 6.03 -6.74 -21.83
CA MET A 195 6.35 -6.01 -23.06
C MET A 195 7.85 -5.70 -23.18
N ARG A 196 8.49 -5.29 -22.08
CA ARG A 196 9.93 -5.01 -22.02
C ARG A 196 10.77 -6.28 -22.12
N LEU A 197 10.43 -7.33 -21.39
CA LEU A 197 11.12 -8.63 -21.45
C LEU A 197 11.04 -9.24 -22.85
N ALA A 198 9.92 -9.06 -23.53
CA ALA A 198 9.70 -9.56 -24.89
C ALA A 198 10.64 -8.94 -25.95
N GLN A 199 11.31 -7.83 -25.65
CA GLN A 199 12.30 -7.24 -26.56
C GLN A 199 13.55 -8.12 -26.70
N THR A 200 13.90 -8.86 -25.65
CA THR A 200 15.15 -9.64 -25.59
C THR A 200 14.92 -11.14 -25.39
N LEU A 201 13.80 -11.52 -24.74
CA LEU A 201 13.53 -12.90 -24.35
C LEU A 201 12.39 -13.54 -25.16
N PRO A 202 12.47 -14.84 -25.49
CA PRO A 202 11.33 -15.59 -25.99
C PRO A 202 10.34 -15.91 -24.86
N LEU A 203 9.08 -16.22 -25.22
CA LEU A 203 8.00 -16.51 -24.27
C LEU A 203 8.36 -17.57 -23.22
N SER A 204 9.09 -18.62 -23.62
CA SER A 204 9.53 -19.67 -22.68
C SER A 204 10.40 -19.12 -21.56
N ARG A 205 11.33 -18.21 -21.86
CA ARG A 205 12.23 -17.60 -20.87
C ARG A 205 11.49 -16.58 -20.00
N ILE A 206 10.52 -15.84 -20.56
CA ILE A 206 9.67 -14.96 -19.79
C ILE A 206 8.86 -15.77 -18.76
N ASN A 207 8.31 -16.91 -19.15
CA ASN A 207 7.55 -17.79 -18.25
C ASN A 207 8.41 -18.47 -17.18
N GLU A 208 9.69 -18.71 -17.44
CA GLU A 208 10.65 -19.20 -16.42
C GLU A 208 10.94 -18.12 -15.38
N LEU A 209 11.08 -16.87 -15.82
CA LEU A 209 11.39 -15.70 -14.98
C LEU A 209 10.18 -15.23 -14.17
N LEU A 210 9.01 -15.17 -14.81
CA LEU A 210 7.74 -14.84 -14.18
C LEU A 210 7.02 -16.14 -13.78
N ALA A 211 7.64 -16.87 -12.84
CA ALA A 211 7.21 -18.20 -12.45
C ALA A 211 5.74 -18.22 -11.99
N PRO A 212 4.96 -19.21 -12.40
CA PRO A 212 3.59 -19.39 -11.94
C PRO A 212 3.54 -19.74 -10.44
N TYR A 213 2.33 -19.73 -9.88
CA TYR A 213 2.11 -20.19 -8.51
C TYR A 213 2.63 -21.63 -8.33
N PRO A 214 3.22 -21.97 -7.16
CA PRO A 214 3.76 -23.31 -6.91
C PRO A 214 2.73 -24.40 -7.21
N GLY A 215 3.13 -25.38 -8.05
CA GLY A 215 2.25 -26.48 -8.51
C GLY A 215 1.49 -26.17 -9.79
N GLU A 216 1.44 -24.94 -10.26
CA GLU A 216 0.79 -24.57 -11.53
C GLU A 216 1.74 -24.60 -12.72
N GLN A 217 1.17 -24.68 -13.92
CA GLN A 217 1.87 -24.46 -15.18
C GLN A 217 1.70 -23.00 -15.61
N PRO A 218 2.67 -22.42 -16.34
CA PRO A 218 2.51 -21.11 -16.93
C PRO A 218 1.22 -21.04 -17.75
N PRO A 219 0.48 -19.90 -17.69
CA PRO A 219 -0.70 -19.71 -18.52
C PRO A 219 -0.36 -19.90 -20.01
N ARG A 220 -1.19 -20.67 -20.72
CA ARG A 220 -1.05 -20.80 -22.17
C ARG A 220 -1.52 -19.51 -22.81
N THR A 221 -0.61 -18.79 -23.46
CA THR A 221 -0.86 -17.55 -24.20
C THR A 221 -0.36 -17.69 -25.64
N SER A 222 -0.79 -16.79 -26.53
CA SER A 222 -0.15 -16.58 -27.82
C SER A 222 1.29 -16.09 -27.65
N ASP A 223 2.11 -16.23 -28.70
CA ASP A 223 3.51 -15.75 -28.71
C ASP A 223 3.57 -14.22 -28.88
N TYR A 224 3.15 -13.49 -27.84
CA TYR A 224 3.18 -12.03 -27.82
C TYR A 224 4.58 -11.40 -27.98
N PRO A 225 5.71 -12.00 -27.59
CA PRO A 225 7.05 -11.47 -27.88
C PRO A 225 7.28 -11.14 -29.35
N ALA A 226 6.75 -11.93 -30.27
CA ALA A 226 6.88 -11.65 -31.71
C ALA A 226 6.21 -10.31 -32.11
N LEU A 227 5.06 -9.98 -31.50
CA LEU A 227 4.37 -8.71 -31.73
C LEU A 227 5.17 -7.54 -31.12
N TYR A 228 5.63 -7.66 -29.86
CA TYR A 228 6.22 -6.52 -29.16
C TYR A 228 7.62 -6.15 -29.65
N ARG A 229 8.39 -7.09 -30.23
CA ARG A 229 9.66 -6.74 -30.88
C ARG A 229 9.48 -5.74 -32.03
N GLN A 230 8.32 -5.75 -32.70
CA GLN A 230 7.98 -4.76 -33.74
C GLN A 230 7.53 -3.41 -33.14
N LEU A 231 7.26 -3.35 -31.82
CA LEU A 231 6.73 -2.20 -31.11
C LEU A 231 7.76 -1.63 -30.09
N ALA A 232 9.06 -1.78 -30.35
CA ALA A 232 10.09 -1.30 -29.44
C ALA A 232 9.97 0.18 -29.03
N PRO A 233 9.64 1.14 -29.95
CA PRO A 233 9.41 2.53 -29.55
C PRO A 233 8.23 2.71 -28.58
N LEU A 234 7.15 1.95 -28.77
CA LEU A 234 6.00 1.97 -27.87
C LEU A 234 6.37 1.40 -26.47
N THR A 235 7.19 0.35 -26.44
CA THR A 235 7.72 -0.22 -25.21
C THR A 235 8.54 0.79 -24.41
N THR A 236 9.38 1.59 -25.08
CA THR A 236 10.14 2.68 -24.45
C THR A 236 9.23 3.78 -23.90
N ALA A 237 8.20 4.18 -24.67
CA ALA A 237 7.20 5.13 -24.20
C ALA A 237 6.48 4.62 -22.95
N MET A 238 6.07 3.36 -22.93
CA MET A 238 5.40 2.77 -21.76
C MET A 238 6.29 2.67 -20.52
N ALA A 239 7.60 2.46 -20.68
CA ALA A 239 8.54 2.54 -19.55
C ALA A 239 8.61 3.96 -18.95
N SER A 240 8.49 5.01 -19.79
CA SER A 240 8.43 6.41 -19.34
C SER A 240 7.09 6.71 -18.65
N VAL A 241 5.98 6.16 -19.13
CA VAL A 241 4.65 6.27 -18.49
C VAL A 241 4.68 5.62 -17.10
N GLU A 242 5.29 4.44 -17.00
CA GLU A 242 5.45 3.73 -15.72
C GLU A 242 6.28 4.55 -14.71
N ALA A 243 7.33 5.24 -15.18
CA ALA A 243 8.12 6.12 -14.33
C ALA A 243 7.38 7.40 -13.90
N ALA A 244 6.42 7.89 -14.71
CA ALA A 244 5.58 9.04 -14.41
C ALA A 244 4.41 8.71 -13.48
N ALA A 245 3.92 7.49 -13.51
CA ALA A 245 2.84 7.04 -12.62
C ALA A 245 3.23 7.24 -11.15
N PRO A 246 2.29 7.60 -10.27
CA PRO A 246 2.59 7.58 -8.84
C PRO A 246 3.20 6.22 -8.51
N PRO A 247 4.32 6.20 -7.78
CA PRO A 247 4.79 4.92 -7.28
C PRO A 247 3.63 4.34 -6.48
N GLY A 248 3.01 3.30 -7.01
CA GLY A 248 2.14 2.45 -6.23
C GLY A 248 2.93 2.12 -4.97
N LEU A 249 2.31 2.06 -3.82
CA LEU A 249 2.97 1.55 -2.63
C LEU A 249 3.31 0.10 -2.94
N VAL A 250 4.43 -0.09 -3.58
CA VAL A 250 5.04 -1.32 -4.07
C VAL A 250 4.01 -2.46 -4.12
N GLU A 251 3.22 -2.47 -5.19
CA GLU A 251 2.24 -3.51 -5.55
C GLU A 251 1.63 -4.25 -4.36
N GLY A 252 0.61 -3.73 -3.70
CA GLY A 252 -0.30 -4.34 -2.73
C GLY A 252 0.14 -5.66 -2.06
N MET A 253 1.36 -5.75 -1.57
CA MET A 253 2.16 -6.94 -1.57
C MET A 253 2.20 -7.67 -0.26
N GLY A 254 1.33 -7.39 0.61
CA GLY A 254 1.33 -8.17 1.83
C GLY A 254 0.12 -7.83 2.67
N SER A 255 -0.41 -8.80 3.29
CA SER A 255 -1.32 -8.70 4.43
C SER A 255 -1.50 -10.10 4.96
N ASN A 256 -1.78 -10.22 6.25
CA ASN A 256 -2.26 -11.47 6.81
C ASN A 256 -3.64 -11.24 7.42
N ASN A 257 -4.50 -12.23 7.31
CA ASN A 257 -5.76 -12.24 8.00
C ASN A 257 -6.13 -13.69 8.32
N TRP A 258 -6.46 -13.97 9.56
CA TRP A 258 -6.92 -15.30 9.94
C TRP A 258 -7.95 -15.21 11.05
N VAL A 259 -8.82 -16.20 11.06
CA VAL A 259 -9.81 -16.38 12.12
C VAL A 259 -9.88 -17.85 12.51
N VAL A 260 -10.07 -18.11 13.78
CA VAL A 260 -10.38 -19.45 14.30
C VAL A 260 -11.71 -19.42 15.04
N SER A 261 -12.48 -20.52 14.92
CA SER A 261 -13.73 -20.68 15.66
C SER A 261 -13.49 -20.86 17.17
N GLY A 262 -14.53 -20.72 17.97
CA GLY A 262 -14.48 -20.90 19.42
C GLY A 262 -13.96 -22.27 19.86
N ALA A 263 -14.08 -23.31 19.04
CA ALA A 263 -13.53 -24.64 19.32
C ALA A 263 -11.99 -24.65 19.44
N HIS A 264 -11.31 -23.64 18.93
CA HIS A 264 -9.85 -23.53 18.96
C HIS A 264 -9.35 -22.51 19.98
N THR A 265 -10.23 -21.79 20.67
CA THR A 265 -9.89 -20.69 21.58
C THR A 265 -10.14 -21.05 23.03
N ARG A 266 -9.48 -20.34 23.95
CA ARG A 266 -9.70 -20.50 25.38
C ARG A 266 -11.05 -19.94 25.82
N SER A 267 -11.52 -18.87 25.17
CA SER A 267 -12.78 -18.20 25.52
C SER A 267 -14.03 -18.96 25.01
N GLY A 268 -13.88 -19.92 24.10
CA GLY A 268 -15.00 -20.56 23.41
C GLY A 268 -15.68 -19.67 22.35
N LYS A 269 -15.12 -18.46 22.07
CA LYS A 269 -15.58 -17.54 21.04
C LYS A 269 -14.47 -17.30 19.99
N PRO A 270 -14.80 -16.91 18.76
CA PRO A 270 -13.79 -16.68 17.72
C PRO A 270 -12.74 -15.64 18.10
N LEU A 271 -11.54 -15.84 17.57
CA LEU A 271 -10.47 -14.84 17.53
C LEU A 271 -10.14 -14.55 16.06
N LEU A 272 -10.07 -13.26 15.70
CA LEU A 272 -9.70 -12.79 14.36
C LEU A 272 -8.47 -11.90 14.46
N ALA A 273 -7.46 -12.13 13.61
CA ALA A 273 -6.30 -11.25 13.48
C ALA A 273 -6.17 -10.73 12.06
N ASN A 274 -5.78 -9.48 11.93
CA ASN A 274 -5.49 -8.83 10.66
C ASN A 274 -4.28 -7.92 10.79
N ASP A 275 -3.31 -8.05 9.91
CA ASP A 275 -2.21 -7.12 9.72
C ASP A 275 -2.04 -6.80 8.24
N LEU A 276 -2.27 -5.53 7.91
CA LEU A 276 -2.18 -5.03 6.54
C LEU A 276 -0.75 -4.56 6.28
N HIS A 277 -0.06 -5.22 5.33
CA HIS A 277 1.29 -4.85 4.94
C HIS A 277 1.23 -3.88 3.77
N LEU A 278 1.58 -2.64 4.04
CA LEU A 278 1.60 -1.54 3.08
C LEU A 278 2.91 -0.76 3.23
N GLY A 279 3.15 0.18 2.34
CA GLY A 279 4.27 1.11 2.46
C GLY A 279 4.24 1.84 3.80
N LEU A 280 5.36 1.83 4.51
CA LEU A 280 5.47 2.49 5.80
C LEU A 280 5.54 4.01 5.62
N GLN A 281 4.63 4.72 6.28
CA GLN A 281 4.48 6.18 6.17
C GLN A 281 4.50 6.84 7.55
N ALA A 282 4.99 8.06 7.59
CA ALA A 282 4.90 8.97 8.74
C ALA A 282 4.21 10.28 8.29
N PRO A 283 3.01 10.57 8.79
CA PRO A 283 2.22 9.76 9.72
C PRO A 283 1.73 8.45 9.11
N ALA A 284 1.40 7.47 9.96
CA ALA A 284 0.81 6.20 9.52
C ALA A 284 -0.42 6.44 8.63
N LEU A 285 -0.65 5.49 7.71
CA LEU A 285 -1.83 5.53 6.84
C LEU A 285 -3.13 5.52 7.63
N TRP A 286 -3.16 4.75 8.72
CA TRP A 286 -4.34 4.47 9.54
C TRP A 286 -4.50 5.47 10.69
N TYR A 287 -5.77 5.67 11.07
CA TYR A 287 -6.17 6.49 12.21
C TYR A 287 -7.26 5.74 12.99
N PHE A 288 -7.05 5.47 14.27
CA PHE A 288 -8.05 4.77 15.08
C PHE A 288 -9.12 5.72 15.58
N ALA A 289 -10.37 5.26 15.56
CA ALA A 289 -11.52 6.00 16.10
C ALA A 289 -12.63 5.03 16.51
N THR A 290 -13.48 5.51 17.42
CA THR A 290 -14.80 4.94 17.72
C THR A 290 -15.88 5.92 17.34
N LEU A 291 -16.89 5.49 16.61
CA LEU A 291 -18.08 6.27 16.24
C LEU A 291 -19.31 5.68 16.90
N ARG A 292 -20.06 6.49 17.64
CA ARG A 292 -21.34 6.12 18.31
C ARG A 292 -22.46 7.10 17.99
N ALA A 293 -23.52 6.56 17.41
CA ALA A 293 -24.79 7.24 17.18
C ALA A 293 -25.90 6.19 17.09
N PRO A 294 -27.18 6.55 17.15
CA PRO A 294 -28.26 5.60 16.89
C PRO A 294 -28.07 4.85 15.55
N GLY A 295 -27.96 3.52 15.61
CA GLY A 295 -27.73 2.67 14.44
C GLY A 295 -26.28 2.70 13.90
N LEU A 296 -25.34 3.27 14.63
CA LEU A 296 -23.91 3.28 14.30
C LEU A 296 -23.10 3.13 15.59
N ASP A 297 -22.47 1.97 15.77
CA ASP A 297 -21.47 1.74 16.84
C ASP A 297 -20.34 0.93 16.24
N VAL A 298 -19.21 1.57 15.99
CA VAL A 298 -18.09 0.96 15.27
C VAL A 298 -16.77 1.49 15.78
N THR A 299 -15.81 0.58 15.97
CA THR A 299 -14.44 0.88 16.44
C THR A 299 -13.44 0.23 15.51
N GLY A 300 -12.36 0.94 15.16
CA GLY A 300 -11.27 0.38 14.39
C GLY A 300 -10.41 1.42 13.67
N ALA A 301 -9.75 0.99 12.60
CA ALA A 301 -8.88 1.81 11.78
C ALA A 301 -9.66 2.48 10.65
N THR A 302 -9.59 3.80 10.61
CA THR A 302 -10.10 4.67 9.54
C THR A 302 -8.95 5.10 8.63
N LEU A 303 -9.27 5.69 7.48
CA LEU A 303 -8.33 6.38 6.61
C LEU A 303 -8.64 7.88 6.64
N PRO A 304 -7.69 8.76 7.05
CA PRO A 304 -7.88 10.20 6.96
C PRO A 304 -8.27 10.63 5.54
N GLY A 305 -9.45 11.21 5.40
CA GLY A 305 -10.09 11.51 4.12
C GLY A 305 -11.35 10.68 3.82
N MET A 306 -11.72 9.70 4.68
CA MET A 306 -12.89 8.82 4.46
C MET A 306 -13.75 8.68 5.72
N PRO A 307 -15.12 8.69 5.59
CA PRO A 307 -16.04 8.57 6.73
C PRO A 307 -16.30 7.10 7.14
N VAL A 308 -15.33 6.19 7.03
CA VAL A 308 -15.55 4.77 7.28
C VAL A 308 -14.44 4.18 8.15
N VAL A 309 -14.81 3.23 9.02
CA VAL A 309 -13.88 2.28 9.64
C VAL A 309 -13.66 1.15 8.64
N VAL A 310 -12.43 1.04 8.12
CA VAL A 310 -12.08 0.09 7.06
C VAL A 310 -11.89 -1.31 7.62
N ILE A 311 -11.13 -1.46 8.71
CA ILE A 311 -11.01 -2.69 9.49
C ILE A 311 -11.39 -2.40 10.92
N GLY A 312 -12.20 -3.27 11.53
CA GLY A 312 -12.73 -2.96 12.85
C GLY A 312 -13.75 -3.97 13.33
N HIS A 313 -14.57 -3.51 14.26
CA HIS A 313 -15.68 -4.26 14.81
C HIS A 313 -16.88 -3.35 15.12
N THR A 314 -18.07 -3.89 15.01
CA THR A 314 -19.28 -3.41 15.68
C THR A 314 -19.44 -4.15 17.01
N PRO A 315 -20.47 -3.91 17.82
CA PRO A 315 -20.74 -4.75 19.01
C PRO A 315 -20.99 -6.25 18.72
N ARG A 316 -21.21 -6.62 17.45
CA ARG A 316 -21.61 -7.97 17.07
C ARG A 316 -20.65 -8.71 16.17
N ILE A 317 -19.95 -7.98 15.28
CA ILE A 317 -19.06 -8.59 14.27
C ILE A 317 -17.70 -7.92 14.28
N ALA A 318 -16.68 -8.65 13.84
CA ALA A 318 -15.36 -8.13 13.50
C ALA A 318 -14.97 -8.55 12.08
N TRP A 319 -14.19 -7.71 11.40
CA TRP A 319 -13.70 -7.99 10.05
C TRP A 319 -12.31 -7.45 9.79
N GLY A 320 -11.66 -8.07 8.81
CA GLY A 320 -10.36 -7.67 8.29
C GLY A 320 -10.24 -7.99 6.80
N PHE A 321 -9.24 -7.42 6.14
CA PHE A 321 -9.00 -7.57 4.72
C PHE A 321 -7.59 -8.07 4.40
N THR A 322 -7.44 -8.77 3.26
CA THR A 322 -6.15 -8.98 2.59
C THR A 322 -6.33 -8.81 1.08
N ASN A 323 -5.32 -8.25 0.41
CA ASN A 323 -5.38 -8.09 -1.03
C ASN A 323 -5.34 -9.45 -1.74
N THR A 324 -6.18 -9.62 -2.77
CA THR A 324 -6.22 -10.82 -3.62
C THR A 324 -5.33 -10.68 -4.87
N ALA A 325 -4.82 -9.49 -5.17
CA ALA A 325 -4.07 -9.15 -6.38
C ALA A 325 -4.76 -9.61 -7.68
N PRO A 326 -6.04 -9.30 -7.86
CA PRO A 326 -6.78 -9.72 -9.02
C PRO A 326 -6.33 -8.94 -10.27
N ASP A 327 -6.63 -9.48 -11.44
CA ASP A 327 -6.37 -8.84 -12.73
C ASP A 327 -7.53 -7.90 -13.07
N LEU A 328 -7.38 -6.61 -12.68
CA LEU A 328 -8.42 -5.55 -12.76
C LEU A 328 -8.09 -4.44 -13.77
N GLN A 329 -6.94 -4.51 -14.39
CA GLN A 329 -6.40 -3.51 -15.30
C GLN A 329 -5.91 -4.19 -16.56
N ASP A 330 -6.28 -3.68 -17.74
CA ASP A 330 -5.78 -4.18 -19.01
C ASP A 330 -5.26 -3.01 -19.87
N LEU A 331 -4.17 -3.25 -20.56
CA LEU A 331 -3.62 -2.36 -21.58
C LEU A 331 -4.05 -2.79 -22.98
N TYR A 332 -4.41 -1.82 -23.80
CA TYR A 332 -4.78 -2.07 -25.19
C TYR A 332 -3.90 -1.27 -26.14
N ILE A 333 -3.30 -1.96 -27.10
CA ILE A 333 -2.58 -1.36 -28.23
C ILE A 333 -3.62 -0.94 -29.25
N GLU A 334 -3.76 0.36 -29.46
CA GLU A 334 -4.72 0.95 -30.41
C GLU A 334 -4.01 1.35 -31.69
N ARG A 335 -4.50 0.88 -32.84
CA ARG A 335 -3.93 1.22 -34.16
C ARG A 335 -4.51 2.54 -34.65
N LEU A 336 -3.65 3.50 -34.95
CA LEU A 336 -4.03 4.78 -35.57
C LEU A 336 -4.33 4.63 -37.04
N ARG A 337 -5.28 5.45 -37.55
CA ARG A 337 -5.59 5.47 -38.99
C ARG A 337 -4.46 6.19 -39.76
N PRO A 338 -3.88 5.57 -40.79
CA PRO A 338 -2.89 6.23 -41.61
C PRO A 338 -3.44 7.55 -42.20
N GLY A 339 -2.70 8.64 -42.04
CA GLY A 339 -3.10 9.99 -42.50
C GLY A 339 -4.19 10.69 -41.68
N ARG A 340 -4.73 10.02 -40.62
CA ARG A 340 -5.74 10.59 -39.72
C ARG A 340 -5.47 10.12 -38.27
N PRO A 341 -4.47 10.66 -37.58
CA PRO A 341 -4.06 10.23 -36.24
C PRO A 341 -5.09 10.55 -35.13
N GLU A 342 -6.15 11.29 -35.47
CA GLU A 342 -7.32 11.55 -34.62
C GLU A 342 -8.31 10.37 -34.60
N GLN A 343 -8.08 9.29 -35.40
CA GLN A 343 -8.91 8.10 -35.44
C GLN A 343 -8.11 6.85 -35.08
N TYR A 344 -8.79 5.90 -34.41
CA TYR A 344 -8.25 4.60 -34.06
C TYR A 344 -9.14 3.46 -34.59
N GLN A 345 -8.56 2.29 -34.78
CA GLN A 345 -9.27 1.11 -35.28
C GLN A 345 -10.06 0.43 -34.15
N THR A 346 -11.33 0.11 -34.44
CA THR A 346 -12.22 -0.71 -33.62
C THR A 346 -12.64 -1.95 -34.36
N PRO A 347 -13.28 -2.94 -33.72
CA PRO A 347 -13.85 -4.09 -34.44
C PRO A 347 -14.89 -3.71 -35.51
N ALA A 348 -15.56 -2.57 -35.33
CA ALA A 348 -16.57 -2.06 -36.30
C ALA A 348 -15.99 -1.08 -37.34
N GLY A 349 -14.69 -0.81 -37.33
CA GLY A 349 -14.07 0.14 -38.27
C GLY A 349 -13.30 1.25 -37.54
N TRP A 350 -13.23 2.45 -38.15
CA TRP A 350 -12.50 3.58 -37.54
C TRP A 350 -13.44 4.44 -36.70
N ALA A 351 -12.92 4.87 -35.54
CA ALA A 351 -13.63 5.76 -34.59
C ALA A 351 -12.73 6.96 -34.24
N ASP A 352 -13.34 8.10 -33.98
CA ASP A 352 -12.65 9.28 -33.44
C ASP A 352 -12.34 9.08 -31.95
N PHE A 353 -11.20 9.61 -31.48
CA PHE A 353 -10.93 9.70 -30.05
C PHE A 353 -11.89 10.69 -29.38
N ALA A 354 -12.37 10.35 -28.20
CA ALA A 354 -12.92 11.39 -27.32
C ALA A 354 -11.74 12.21 -26.76
N VAL A 355 -11.80 13.53 -26.90
CA VAL A 355 -10.71 14.44 -26.51
C VAL A 355 -11.20 15.43 -25.48
N ARG A 356 -10.37 15.66 -24.44
CA ARG A 356 -10.55 16.74 -23.47
C ARG A 356 -9.23 17.46 -23.24
N GLU A 357 -9.31 18.70 -22.81
CA GLU A 357 -8.17 19.49 -22.39
C GLU A 357 -8.11 19.56 -20.85
N GLU A 358 -6.90 19.47 -20.31
CA GLU A 358 -6.63 19.58 -18.88
C GLU A 358 -5.52 20.61 -18.68
N THR A 359 -5.71 21.54 -17.75
CA THR A 359 -4.68 22.52 -17.38
C THR A 359 -4.05 22.15 -16.05
N ILE A 360 -2.74 22.05 -16.03
CA ILE A 360 -1.92 21.75 -14.85
C ILE A 360 -1.17 23.02 -14.45
N ARG A 361 -1.46 23.54 -13.28
CA ARG A 361 -0.74 24.67 -12.70
C ARG A 361 0.61 24.20 -12.17
N VAL A 362 1.67 24.95 -12.46
CA VAL A 362 3.02 24.61 -12.04
C VAL A 362 3.61 25.77 -11.24
N LYS A 363 4.01 25.50 -10.00
CA LYS A 363 4.60 26.49 -9.11
C LYS A 363 5.78 27.19 -9.80
N ASP A 364 5.78 28.53 -9.79
CA ASP A 364 6.81 29.41 -10.34
C ASP A 364 7.11 29.20 -11.84
N GLN A 365 6.15 28.63 -12.59
CA GLN A 365 6.24 28.41 -14.05
C GLN A 365 4.88 28.63 -14.72
N PRO A 366 4.84 28.78 -16.05
CA PRO A 366 3.59 28.82 -16.81
C PRO A 366 2.78 27.51 -16.65
N ASP A 367 1.46 27.66 -16.72
CA ASP A 367 0.53 26.52 -16.74
C ASP A 367 0.79 25.64 -17.98
N VAL A 368 0.59 24.35 -17.80
CA VAL A 368 0.75 23.34 -18.88
C VAL A 368 -0.62 22.80 -19.27
N THR A 369 -1.03 23.00 -20.51
CA THR A 369 -2.24 22.36 -21.05
C THR A 369 -1.88 21.07 -21.75
N ILE A 370 -2.58 19.98 -21.42
CA ILE A 370 -2.47 18.67 -22.07
C ILE A 370 -3.78 18.31 -22.75
N ARG A 371 -3.68 17.59 -23.87
CA ARG A 371 -4.81 16.97 -24.56
C ARG A 371 -4.89 15.51 -24.16
N VAL A 372 -5.98 15.11 -23.55
CA VAL A 372 -6.22 13.73 -23.14
C VAL A 372 -7.17 13.08 -24.13
N ARG A 373 -6.66 12.09 -24.84
CA ARG A 373 -7.45 11.24 -25.76
C ARG A 373 -7.99 10.03 -25.00
N SER A 374 -9.15 9.56 -25.38
CA SER A 374 -9.73 8.32 -24.86
C SER A 374 -10.32 7.48 -25.98
N THR A 375 -10.14 6.16 -25.85
CA THR A 375 -10.76 5.14 -26.71
C THR A 375 -11.97 4.53 -26.00
N ARG A 376 -12.59 3.53 -26.61
CA ARG A 376 -13.64 2.72 -25.97
C ARG A 376 -13.16 1.93 -24.75
N HIS A 377 -11.83 1.68 -24.62
CA HIS A 377 -11.22 1.01 -23.48
C HIS A 377 -10.86 1.97 -22.33
N GLY A 378 -10.66 3.25 -22.65
CA GLY A 378 -10.32 4.26 -21.65
C GLY A 378 -9.28 5.28 -22.13
N PRO A 379 -8.63 5.99 -21.21
CA PRO A 379 -7.65 7.02 -21.56
C PRO A 379 -6.39 6.46 -22.22
N VAL A 380 -5.85 7.21 -23.18
CA VAL A 380 -4.59 6.90 -23.84
C VAL A 380 -3.43 7.32 -22.95
N ILE A 381 -2.85 6.37 -22.22
CA ILE A 381 -1.78 6.66 -21.26
C ILE A 381 -0.40 6.85 -21.90
N SER A 382 -0.16 6.30 -23.10
CA SER A 382 1.09 6.52 -23.83
C SER A 382 1.35 8.00 -24.16
N ASP A 383 0.31 8.85 -24.19
CA ASP A 383 0.42 10.30 -24.42
C ASP A 383 1.11 11.04 -23.25
N VAL A 384 1.18 10.44 -22.07
CA VAL A 384 1.92 10.98 -20.92
C VAL A 384 3.41 11.15 -21.24
N ALA A 385 3.95 10.31 -22.13
CA ALA A 385 5.34 10.34 -22.58
C ALA A 385 5.60 11.32 -23.75
N GLU A 386 4.68 12.20 -24.09
CA GLU A 386 4.74 13.09 -25.28
C GLU A 386 6.07 13.84 -25.51
N PRO A 387 6.83 14.32 -24.52
CA PRO A 387 8.12 14.94 -24.81
C PRO A 387 9.14 13.98 -25.46
N LEU A 388 8.98 12.66 -25.22
CA LEU A 388 9.78 11.60 -25.85
C LEU A 388 9.15 11.11 -27.17
N ALA A 389 7.84 11.17 -27.34
CA ALA A 389 7.14 10.73 -28.53
C ALA A 389 7.55 11.52 -29.78
N ALA A 390 7.85 12.81 -29.64
CA ALA A 390 8.37 13.64 -30.73
C ALA A 390 9.75 13.16 -31.23
N ALA A 391 10.56 12.54 -30.37
CA ALA A 391 11.87 11.99 -30.73
C ALA A 391 11.79 10.57 -31.32
N VAL A 392 10.65 9.86 -31.18
CA VAL A 392 10.44 8.47 -31.59
C VAL A 392 9.51 8.35 -32.80
N ALA A 393 9.19 9.47 -33.43
CA ALA A 393 8.14 9.66 -34.44
C ALA A 393 8.09 8.75 -35.67
N PRO A 394 9.14 8.06 -36.17
CA PRO A 394 8.95 7.34 -37.48
C PRO A 394 8.14 6.04 -37.38
N LEU A 395 8.12 5.35 -36.21
CA LEU A 395 7.40 4.08 -36.04
C LEU A 395 6.35 4.10 -34.92
N GLY A 396 6.49 4.98 -33.92
CA GLY A 396 5.56 5.14 -32.80
C GLY A 396 4.23 5.81 -33.17
N ALA A 397 4.19 6.50 -34.32
CA ALA A 397 3.01 7.24 -34.76
C ALA A 397 1.84 6.34 -35.23
N GLN A 398 2.03 5.02 -35.36
CA GLN A 398 0.99 4.09 -35.80
C GLN A 398 0.18 3.45 -34.67
N TYR A 399 0.65 3.53 -33.43
CA TYR A 399 0.03 2.87 -32.29
C TYR A 399 0.12 3.76 -31.04
N VAL A 400 -0.91 3.63 -30.20
CA VAL A 400 -0.94 4.20 -28.84
C VAL A 400 -1.44 3.14 -27.87
N VAL A 401 -1.26 3.36 -26.54
CA VAL A 401 -1.75 2.43 -25.52
C VAL A 401 -2.83 3.11 -24.69
N SER A 402 -4.01 2.50 -24.68
CA SER A 402 -5.11 2.87 -23.79
C SER A 402 -5.14 1.98 -22.55
N PHE A 403 -5.75 2.49 -21.49
CA PHE A 403 -5.80 1.87 -20.16
C PHE A 403 -7.22 1.66 -19.69
N GLN A 404 -7.59 0.42 -19.45
CA GLN A 404 -8.86 0.05 -18.86
C GLN A 404 -8.67 -0.41 -17.40
N TRP A 405 -9.42 0.17 -16.48
CA TRP A 405 -9.33 -0.15 -15.07
C TRP A 405 -10.71 -0.09 -14.41
N VAL A 406 -11.03 -1.10 -13.60
CA VAL A 406 -12.34 -1.22 -12.92
C VAL A 406 -12.65 0.01 -12.05
N ALA A 407 -11.63 0.59 -11.39
CA ALA A 407 -11.79 1.76 -10.52
C ALA A 407 -12.06 3.08 -11.26
N LEU A 408 -11.88 3.14 -12.59
CA LEU A 408 -12.23 4.32 -13.40
C LEU A 408 -13.69 4.33 -13.86
N ARG A 409 -14.52 3.45 -13.33
CA ARG A 409 -15.95 3.44 -13.63
C ARG A 409 -16.69 4.46 -12.77
N PRO A 410 -17.60 5.26 -13.36
CA PRO A 410 -18.32 6.31 -12.64
C PRO A 410 -19.41 5.74 -11.70
N ASP A 411 -19.68 4.44 -11.72
CA ASP A 411 -20.66 3.76 -10.89
C ASP A 411 -20.04 3.01 -9.71
N ASP A 412 -18.82 3.41 -9.26
CA ASP A 412 -18.19 2.82 -8.08
C ASP A 412 -18.95 3.14 -6.80
N ARG A 413 -19.18 2.10 -5.97
CA ARG A 413 -19.90 2.18 -4.70
C ARG A 413 -19.09 1.72 -3.49
N THR A 414 -17.78 1.60 -3.62
CA THR A 414 -16.92 1.04 -2.57
C THR A 414 -17.04 1.79 -1.24
N VAL A 415 -17.15 3.14 -1.26
CA VAL A 415 -17.36 3.91 -0.02
C VAL A 415 -18.74 3.63 0.58
N GLN A 416 -19.78 3.47 -0.24
CA GLN A 416 -21.12 3.05 0.21
C GLN A 416 -21.07 1.68 0.90
N ALA A 417 -20.30 0.73 0.37
CA ALA A 417 -20.11 -0.57 1.02
C ALA A 417 -19.50 -0.40 2.42
N GLY A 418 -18.49 0.47 2.59
CA GLY A 418 -17.90 0.79 3.88
C GLY A 418 -18.91 1.37 4.88
N LEU A 419 -19.75 2.33 4.45
CA LEU A 419 -20.81 2.91 5.29
C LEU A 419 -21.83 1.88 5.75
N LYS A 420 -22.21 0.93 4.88
CA LYS A 420 -23.10 -0.19 5.22
C LYS A 420 -22.41 -1.19 6.15
N LEU A 421 -21.14 -1.52 5.88
CA LEU A 421 -20.36 -2.46 6.67
C LEU A 421 -20.21 -1.99 8.13
N ASN A 422 -20.07 -0.69 8.35
CA ASN A 422 -19.95 -0.12 9.69
C ASN A 422 -21.27 -0.22 10.52
N ARG A 423 -22.35 -0.68 9.91
CA ARG A 423 -23.64 -0.96 10.56
C ARG A 423 -24.02 -2.44 10.53
N ALA A 424 -23.20 -3.28 9.91
CA ALA A 424 -23.47 -4.72 9.81
C ALA A 424 -23.40 -5.38 11.19
N HIS A 425 -24.24 -6.39 11.43
CA HIS A 425 -24.39 -7.04 12.73
C HIS A 425 -24.43 -8.56 12.66
N ASP A 426 -24.46 -9.12 11.43
CA ASP A 426 -24.45 -10.55 11.13
C ASP A 426 -23.86 -10.82 9.74
N TRP A 427 -23.73 -12.11 9.39
CA TRP A 427 -23.21 -12.53 8.08
C TRP A 427 -24.05 -12.02 6.90
N ALA A 428 -25.38 -11.95 7.05
CA ALA A 428 -26.27 -11.51 6.00
C ALA A 428 -26.06 -10.02 5.68
N SER A 429 -26.09 -9.17 6.69
CA SER A 429 -25.84 -7.74 6.56
C SER A 429 -24.39 -7.43 6.13
N PHE A 430 -23.39 -8.21 6.59
CA PHE A 430 -22.03 -8.14 6.13
C PHE A 430 -21.89 -8.43 4.64
N THR A 431 -22.46 -9.52 4.16
CA THR A 431 -22.40 -9.89 2.73
C THR A 431 -23.18 -8.90 1.85
N GLU A 432 -24.33 -8.40 2.33
CA GLU A 432 -25.11 -7.40 1.60
C GLU A 432 -24.37 -6.05 1.52
N ALA A 433 -23.67 -5.63 2.57
CA ALA A 433 -22.82 -4.46 2.52
C ALA A 433 -21.71 -4.59 1.46
N LEU A 434 -21.07 -5.76 1.41
CA LEU A 434 -19.97 -6.03 0.49
C LEU A 434 -20.41 -6.26 -0.96
N ARG A 435 -21.70 -6.34 -1.26
CA ARG A 435 -22.22 -6.32 -2.63
C ARG A 435 -21.90 -5.02 -3.37
N ASP A 436 -21.85 -3.91 -2.65
CA ASP A 436 -21.44 -2.60 -3.17
C ASP A 436 -19.91 -2.37 -3.17
N PHE A 437 -19.14 -3.33 -2.68
CA PHE A 437 -17.67 -3.23 -2.69
C PHE A 437 -17.14 -3.60 -4.08
N HIS A 438 -16.80 -2.59 -4.88
CA HIS A 438 -16.46 -2.77 -6.28
C HIS A 438 -14.95 -2.93 -6.52
N THR A 439 -14.12 -2.14 -5.83
CA THR A 439 -12.68 -2.12 -6.14
C THR A 439 -11.81 -1.66 -4.95
N PRO A 440 -10.59 -2.25 -4.82
CA PRO A 440 -10.09 -3.45 -5.49
C PRO A 440 -10.68 -4.72 -4.87
N GLN A 441 -10.67 -5.85 -5.55
CA GLN A 441 -11.09 -7.10 -4.91
C GLN A 441 -10.18 -7.42 -3.71
N GLN A 442 -10.79 -7.79 -2.60
CA GLN A 442 -10.12 -8.13 -1.35
C GLN A 442 -10.62 -9.49 -0.82
N SER A 443 -9.81 -10.14 0.02
CA SER A 443 -10.28 -11.22 0.88
C SER A 443 -10.80 -10.63 2.18
N ALA A 444 -12.10 -10.59 2.38
CA ALA A 444 -12.74 -10.16 3.61
C ALA A 444 -12.94 -11.38 4.54
N VAL A 445 -12.39 -11.31 5.75
CA VAL A 445 -12.56 -12.32 6.81
C VAL A 445 -13.48 -11.77 7.87
N TYR A 446 -14.38 -12.60 8.36
CA TYR A 446 -15.49 -12.27 9.24
C TYR A 446 -15.49 -13.15 10.49
N ALA A 447 -15.90 -12.60 11.61
CA ALA A 447 -16.29 -13.33 12.82
C ALA A 447 -17.43 -12.61 13.53
N ASP A 448 -18.29 -13.36 14.27
CA ASP A 448 -19.32 -12.78 15.10
C ASP A 448 -19.32 -13.33 16.54
N VAL A 449 -20.04 -12.62 17.42
CA VAL A 449 -20.20 -13.01 18.82
C VAL A 449 -21.06 -14.26 19.00
N ASP A 450 -21.82 -14.70 17.98
CA ASP A 450 -22.58 -15.93 17.99
C ASP A 450 -21.71 -17.17 17.72
N GLY A 451 -20.48 -16.98 17.21
CA GLY A 451 -19.48 -18.02 17.01
C GLY A 451 -19.23 -18.36 15.54
N ASN A 452 -19.89 -17.67 14.60
CA ASN A 452 -19.66 -17.88 13.18
C ASN A 452 -18.36 -17.23 12.74
N ILE A 453 -17.70 -17.88 11.77
CA ILE A 453 -16.53 -17.36 11.05
C ILE A 453 -16.77 -17.47 9.55
N GLY A 454 -16.27 -16.49 8.78
CA GLY A 454 -16.55 -16.45 7.35
C GLY A 454 -15.44 -15.84 6.51
N PHE A 455 -15.57 -16.06 5.21
CA PHE A 455 -14.70 -15.52 4.17
C PHE A 455 -15.54 -15.15 2.96
N LEU A 456 -15.22 -13.98 2.35
CA LEU A 456 -15.79 -13.54 1.08
C LEU A 456 -14.72 -12.74 0.33
N ALA A 457 -14.59 -12.90 -0.98
CA ALA A 457 -13.72 -12.10 -1.82
C ALA A 457 -14.53 -11.10 -2.68
N PRO A 458 -15.04 -9.98 -2.09
CA PRO A 458 -15.84 -9.00 -2.81
C PRO A 458 -14.98 -8.17 -3.77
N GLY A 459 -15.57 -7.74 -4.87
CA GLY A 459 -14.98 -6.88 -5.88
C GLY A 459 -15.46 -7.22 -7.29
N ARG A 460 -15.39 -6.24 -8.18
CA ARG A 460 -15.66 -6.46 -9.60
C ARG A 460 -14.41 -7.03 -10.28
N VAL A 461 -14.47 -8.27 -10.72
CA VAL A 461 -13.41 -8.92 -11.50
C VAL A 461 -13.90 -9.08 -12.94
N PRO A 462 -13.15 -8.59 -13.94
CA PRO A 462 -13.56 -8.66 -15.34
C PRO A 462 -13.77 -10.10 -15.85
N LEU A 463 -14.86 -10.31 -16.58
CA LEU A 463 -15.06 -11.49 -17.39
C LEU A 463 -14.38 -11.28 -18.75
N ARG A 464 -13.39 -12.10 -19.05
CA ARG A 464 -12.71 -12.11 -20.34
C ARG A 464 -13.28 -13.20 -21.23
N ASN A 465 -13.32 -12.93 -22.54
CA ASN A 465 -13.79 -13.90 -23.53
C ASN A 465 -12.94 -15.18 -23.46
N ALA A 466 -13.54 -16.34 -23.62
CA ALA A 466 -12.83 -17.63 -23.66
C ALA A 466 -11.79 -17.70 -24.81
N ALA A 467 -12.01 -16.95 -25.89
CA ALA A 467 -11.08 -16.82 -27.02
C ALA A 467 -9.92 -15.84 -26.75
N ASN A 468 -9.92 -15.12 -25.62
CA ASN A 468 -8.82 -14.24 -25.23
C ASN A 468 -7.58 -15.09 -24.87
N ASP A 469 -6.66 -15.18 -25.79
CA ASP A 469 -5.42 -15.95 -25.66
C ASP A 469 -4.27 -15.21 -24.96
N LEU A 470 -4.47 -13.92 -24.58
CA LEU A 470 -3.57 -13.14 -23.74
C LEU A 470 -4.03 -13.09 -22.27
N LYS A 471 -5.31 -13.31 -21.98
CA LYS A 471 -5.90 -13.39 -20.63
C LYS A 471 -5.64 -12.15 -19.73
N GLY A 472 -5.39 -10.97 -20.32
CA GLY A 472 -5.02 -9.77 -19.56
C GLY A 472 -3.57 -9.76 -19.06
N LEU A 473 -2.73 -10.72 -19.47
CA LEU A 473 -1.34 -10.79 -19.00
C LEU A 473 -0.39 -9.87 -19.76
N ALA A 474 -0.81 -9.38 -20.91
CA ALA A 474 0.01 -8.56 -21.79
C ALA A 474 -0.88 -7.64 -22.63
N PRO A 475 -0.40 -6.43 -23.04
CA PRO A 475 -1.20 -5.47 -23.79
C PRO A 475 -1.84 -6.09 -25.04
N ALA A 476 -3.14 -5.97 -25.18
CA ALA A 476 -3.91 -6.65 -26.19
C ALA A 476 -4.23 -5.75 -27.40
N PRO A 477 -4.41 -6.30 -28.63
CA PRO A 477 -4.89 -5.55 -29.79
C PRO A 477 -6.29 -4.96 -29.56
N GLY A 478 -6.39 -3.62 -29.45
CA GLY A 478 -7.65 -2.92 -29.15
C GLY A 478 -8.70 -2.94 -30.28
N TRP A 479 -8.31 -3.35 -31.49
CA TRP A 479 -9.20 -3.52 -32.62
C TRP A 479 -9.86 -4.89 -32.71
N ASP A 480 -9.59 -5.81 -31.80
CA ASP A 480 -10.12 -7.16 -31.79
C ASP A 480 -10.98 -7.41 -30.55
N ALA A 481 -12.28 -7.59 -30.77
CA ALA A 481 -13.29 -7.73 -29.73
C ALA A 481 -13.10 -8.97 -28.82
N ARG A 482 -12.28 -9.96 -29.20
CA ARG A 482 -11.99 -11.11 -28.34
C ARG A 482 -11.25 -10.75 -27.06
N TYR A 483 -10.58 -9.59 -27.03
CA TYR A 483 -9.85 -9.09 -25.86
C TYR A 483 -10.70 -8.19 -24.95
N ASP A 484 -11.90 -7.82 -25.39
CA ASP A 484 -12.78 -6.95 -24.59
C ASP A 484 -13.29 -7.64 -23.31
N TRP A 485 -13.56 -6.84 -22.30
CA TRP A 485 -14.31 -7.30 -21.13
C TRP A 485 -15.78 -7.50 -21.49
N SER A 486 -16.34 -8.68 -21.16
CA SER A 486 -17.74 -9.00 -21.39
C SER A 486 -18.65 -8.73 -20.19
N GLY A 487 -18.13 -8.17 -19.12
CA GLY A 487 -18.82 -7.89 -17.87
C GLY A 487 -17.94 -8.20 -16.67
N PHE A 488 -18.59 -8.55 -15.54
CA PHE A 488 -17.91 -8.91 -14.29
C PHE A 488 -18.45 -10.22 -13.75
N ILE A 489 -17.61 -10.94 -12.98
CA ILE A 489 -18.05 -12.14 -12.27
C ILE A 489 -19.25 -11.78 -11.37
N PRO A 490 -20.38 -12.50 -11.46
CA PRO A 490 -21.53 -12.26 -10.59
C PRO A 490 -21.15 -12.36 -9.11
N PHE A 491 -21.65 -11.46 -8.29
CA PHE A 491 -21.32 -11.39 -6.86
C PHE A 491 -21.52 -12.73 -6.13
N GLU A 492 -22.58 -13.47 -6.48
CA GLU A 492 -22.90 -14.77 -5.91
C GLU A 492 -21.90 -15.88 -6.27
N LYS A 493 -21.12 -15.66 -7.34
CA LYS A 493 -20.09 -16.60 -7.81
C LYS A 493 -18.69 -16.27 -7.27
N LEU A 494 -18.53 -15.13 -6.62
CA LEU A 494 -17.26 -14.77 -5.98
C LEU A 494 -16.90 -15.75 -4.86
N PRO A 495 -15.61 -16.04 -4.63
CA PRO A 495 -15.16 -16.99 -3.62
C PRO A 495 -15.69 -16.62 -2.24
N ARG A 496 -16.32 -17.58 -1.54
CA ARG A 496 -16.88 -17.39 -0.20
C ARG A 496 -17.02 -18.69 0.59
N SER A 497 -17.00 -18.59 1.91
CA SER A 497 -17.33 -19.67 2.82
C SER A 497 -17.86 -19.14 4.15
N LEU A 498 -18.78 -19.87 4.78
CA LEU A 498 -19.27 -19.62 6.13
C LEU A 498 -19.08 -20.91 6.93
N ASN A 499 -18.51 -20.80 8.13
CA ASN A 499 -18.27 -21.91 9.05
C ASN A 499 -17.57 -23.10 8.35
N PRO A 500 -16.39 -22.90 7.73
CA PRO A 500 -15.70 -23.94 7.00
C PRO A 500 -15.34 -25.11 7.93
N PRO A 501 -15.34 -26.36 7.40
CA PRO A 501 -14.86 -27.53 8.14
C PRO A 501 -13.45 -27.27 8.71
N GLY A 502 -13.23 -27.66 9.96
CA GLY A 502 -11.96 -27.40 10.68
C GLY A 502 -11.89 -26.07 11.41
N GLY A 503 -12.88 -25.16 11.23
CA GLY A 503 -13.02 -23.94 12.03
C GLY A 503 -11.87 -22.95 11.91
N VAL A 504 -11.21 -22.85 10.73
CA VAL A 504 -10.07 -21.96 10.49
C VAL A 504 -10.17 -21.38 9.08
N VAL A 505 -10.00 -20.05 8.97
CA VAL A 505 -9.76 -19.34 7.71
C VAL A 505 -8.42 -18.63 7.80
N VAL A 506 -7.59 -18.72 6.75
CA VAL A 506 -6.31 -18.00 6.65
C VAL A 506 -6.17 -17.40 5.26
N THR A 507 -5.88 -16.13 5.18
CA THR A 507 -5.52 -15.44 3.94
C THR A 507 -4.23 -14.63 4.14
N ALA A 508 -3.26 -14.84 3.24
CA ALA A 508 -1.98 -14.15 3.24
C ALA A 508 -1.52 -13.83 1.80
N ASN A 509 -2.48 -13.42 0.95
CA ASN A 509 -2.33 -13.10 -0.48
C ASN A 509 -2.01 -14.32 -1.38
N GLN A 510 -2.08 -15.55 -0.86
CA GLN A 510 -1.95 -16.77 -1.65
C GLN A 510 -3.20 -17.00 -2.50
N LYS A 511 -3.14 -18.01 -3.38
CA LYS A 511 -4.29 -18.47 -4.16
C LYS A 511 -5.47 -18.80 -3.24
N ILE A 512 -6.64 -18.21 -3.55
CA ILE A 512 -7.86 -18.31 -2.72
C ILE A 512 -8.94 -19.20 -3.31
N VAL A 513 -8.70 -19.77 -4.48
CA VAL A 513 -9.64 -20.63 -5.20
C VAL A 513 -9.03 -21.99 -5.51
N PRO A 514 -9.82 -23.07 -5.55
CA PRO A 514 -9.36 -24.36 -6.02
C PRO A 514 -9.11 -24.33 -7.56
N ASP A 515 -8.47 -25.38 -8.08
CA ASP A 515 -8.08 -25.44 -9.49
C ASP A 515 -9.28 -25.55 -10.44
N ASP A 516 -10.42 -26.05 -9.97
CA ASP A 516 -11.67 -26.18 -10.70
C ASP A 516 -12.58 -24.95 -10.62
N TYR A 517 -12.12 -23.85 -10.02
CA TYR A 517 -12.91 -22.61 -9.98
C TYR A 517 -13.12 -22.07 -11.40
N PRO A 518 -14.36 -21.81 -11.82
CA PRO A 518 -14.67 -21.63 -13.25
C PRO A 518 -14.28 -20.27 -13.83
N PHE A 519 -13.85 -19.30 -13.01
CA PHE A 519 -13.52 -17.96 -13.47
C PHE A 519 -12.04 -17.63 -13.23
N PHE A 520 -11.46 -16.89 -14.18
CA PHE A 520 -10.11 -16.37 -14.03
C PHE A 520 -10.10 -15.15 -13.10
N LEU A 521 -9.31 -15.19 -12.04
CA LEU A 521 -9.09 -14.06 -11.15
C LEU A 521 -7.74 -13.38 -11.43
N THR A 522 -6.67 -14.16 -11.43
CA THR A 522 -5.29 -13.74 -11.70
C THR A 522 -4.41 -14.98 -11.88
N SER A 523 -3.27 -14.84 -12.52
CA SER A 523 -2.18 -15.83 -12.53
C SER A 523 -1.03 -15.44 -11.61
N GLU A 524 -1.16 -14.35 -10.86
CA GLU A 524 -0.07 -13.68 -10.15
C GLU A 524 -0.23 -13.73 -8.63
N TRP A 525 -0.70 -14.87 -8.13
CA TRP A 525 -0.79 -15.16 -6.71
C TRP A 525 0.58 -15.06 -6.02
N THR A 526 0.57 -14.57 -4.78
CA THR A 526 1.79 -14.60 -3.94
C THR A 526 2.09 -16.04 -3.51
N VAL A 527 3.35 -16.42 -3.49
CA VAL A 527 3.82 -17.70 -2.93
C VAL A 527 3.29 -17.95 -1.52
N PRO A 528 2.97 -19.20 -1.12
CA PRO A 528 2.16 -19.49 0.06
C PRO A 528 2.94 -19.48 1.40
N TYR A 529 4.23 -19.09 1.43
CA TYR A 529 5.08 -19.22 2.62
C TYR A 529 4.45 -18.67 3.91
N ARG A 530 3.86 -17.46 3.87
CA ARG A 530 3.20 -16.85 5.03
C ARG A 530 1.92 -17.58 5.43
N HIS A 531 1.11 -17.94 4.47
CA HIS A 531 -0.10 -18.74 4.68
C HIS A 531 0.23 -20.08 5.36
N ASP A 532 1.21 -20.82 4.83
CA ASP A 532 1.59 -22.13 5.34
C ASP A 532 2.19 -22.01 6.75
N ARG A 533 2.98 -20.97 7.00
CA ARG A 533 3.52 -20.71 8.33
C ARG A 533 2.44 -20.38 9.34
N ILE A 534 1.47 -19.53 9.01
CA ILE A 534 0.33 -19.22 9.89
C ILE A 534 -0.46 -20.50 10.20
N ARG A 535 -0.78 -21.32 9.20
CA ARG A 535 -1.49 -22.59 9.39
C ARG A 535 -0.72 -23.55 10.30
N ALA A 536 0.58 -23.68 10.10
CA ALA A 536 1.44 -24.52 10.93
C ALA A 536 1.44 -24.05 12.40
N LEU A 537 1.53 -22.72 12.63
CA LEU A 537 1.52 -22.15 13.98
C LEU A 537 0.14 -22.31 14.66
N LEU A 538 -0.95 -22.15 13.91
CA LEU A 538 -2.31 -22.38 14.41
C LEU A 538 -2.56 -23.86 14.74
N ALA A 539 -1.93 -24.79 14.02
CA ALA A 539 -2.05 -26.22 14.30
C ALA A 539 -1.19 -26.68 15.49
N ALA A 540 0.00 -26.08 15.66
CA ALA A 540 0.99 -26.48 16.65
C ALA A 540 0.60 -26.17 18.10
N ARG A 541 -0.31 -25.21 18.32
CA ARG A 541 -0.67 -24.74 19.67
C ARG A 541 -2.18 -24.52 19.79
N ARG A 542 -2.81 -25.12 20.79
CA ARG A 542 -4.22 -24.92 21.18
C ARG A 542 -4.34 -25.03 22.70
N PRO A 543 -5.30 -24.33 23.35
CA PRO A 543 -6.22 -23.34 22.79
C PRO A 543 -5.53 -21.99 22.54
N HIS A 544 -6.07 -21.20 21.56
CA HIS A 544 -5.58 -19.87 21.24
C HIS A 544 -6.07 -18.80 22.23
N THR A 545 -5.27 -17.73 22.37
CA THR A 545 -5.55 -16.52 23.14
C THR A 545 -5.07 -15.30 22.34
N LEU A 546 -5.41 -14.09 22.80
CA LEU A 546 -4.84 -12.85 22.23
C LEU A 546 -3.31 -12.88 22.19
N ASP A 547 -2.64 -13.44 23.20
CA ASP A 547 -1.18 -13.50 23.24
C ASP A 547 -0.60 -14.49 22.22
N THR A 548 -1.26 -15.63 22.00
CA THR A 548 -0.82 -16.58 20.95
C THR A 548 -0.99 -15.97 19.55
N PHE A 549 -2.03 -15.19 19.33
CA PHE A 549 -2.26 -14.49 18.07
C PHE A 549 -1.21 -13.39 17.85
N ALA A 550 -0.90 -12.61 18.88
CA ALA A 550 0.18 -11.62 18.85
C ALA A 550 1.54 -12.27 18.53
N ALA A 551 1.83 -13.44 19.15
CA ALA A 551 3.06 -14.19 18.86
C ALA A 551 3.12 -14.68 17.40
N ILE A 552 1.98 -15.08 16.81
CA ILE A 552 1.92 -15.45 15.39
C ILE A 552 2.16 -14.23 14.50
N GLN A 553 1.55 -13.06 14.78
CA GLN A 553 1.81 -11.83 14.03
C GLN A 553 3.27 -11.37 14.10
N LYS A 554 4.01 -11.77 15.13
CA LYS A 554 5.42 -11.45 15.35
C LYS A 554 6.40 -12.55 14.87
N ASP A 555 5.91 -13.65 14.27
CA ASP A 555 6.76 -14.74 13.81
C ASP A 555 7.69 -14.32 12.67
N GLU A 556 8.98 -14.52 12.85
CA GLU A 556 10.07 -14.09 11.95
C GLU A 556 10.76 -15.28 11.27
N LEU A 557 10.21 -16.50 11.31
CA LEU A 557 10.78 -17.64 10.59
C LEU A 557 10.47 -17.54 9.10
N SER A 558 11.49 -17.43 8.26
CA SER A 558 11.37 -17.39 6.80
C SER A 558 11.41 -18.78 6.19
N LEU A 559 10.26 -19.30 5.74
CA LEU A 559 10.20 -20.54 4.98
C LEU A 559 10.89 -20.41 3.62
N ALA A 560 10.90 -19.21 3.02
CA ALA A 560 11.58 -18.95 1.76
C ALA A 560 13.10 -19.07 1.88
N VAL A 561 13.68 -18.57 2.98
CA VAL A 561 15.10 -18.74 3.28
C VAL A 561 15.43 -20.21 3.57
N LYS A 562 14.60 -20.89 4.34
CA LYS A 562 14.76 -22.33 4.59
C LYS A 562 14.75 -23.16 3.31
N ASP A 563 14.02 -22.72 2.32
CA ASP A 563 13.92 -23.34 1.00
C ASP A 563 15.15 -23.06 0.13
N ALA A 564 15.76 -21.88 0.26
CA ALA A 564 16.94 -21.46 -0.50
C ALA A 564 18.26 -21.95 0.11
N LEU A 565 18.36 -21.94 1.43
CA LEU A 565 19.62 -22.16 2.15
C LEU A 565 20.31 -23.50 1.84
N PRO A 566 19.62 -24.65 1.73
CA PRO A 566 20.27 -25.92 1.34
C PRO A 566 20.91 -25.89 -0.05
N LEU A 567 20.32 -25.15 -1.01
CA LEU A 567 20.88 -25.00 -2.36
C LEU A 567 22.15 -24.14 -2.32
N LEU A 568 22.13 -23.05 -1.58
CA LEU A 568 23.29 -22.17 -1.41
C LEU A 568 24.44 -22.90 -0.69
N LEU A 569 24.17 -23.64 0.36
CA LEU A 569 25.16 -24.37 1.16
C LEU A 569 25.65 -25.63 0.48
N GLY A 570 24.88 -26.23 -0.43
CA GLY A 570 25.27 -27.41 -1.22
C GLY A 570 26.21 -27.11 -2.39
N ALA A 571 26.41 -25.82 -2.71
CA ALA A 571 27.31 -25.41 -3.77
C ALA A 571 28.77 -25.80 -3.46
N SER A 572 29.60 -25.98 -4.51
CA SER A 572 31.06 -26.30 -4.40
C SER A 572 31.83 -25.32 -3.51
N ILE A 573 31.28 -24.13 -3.34
CA ILE A 573 31.75 -23.11 -2.44
C ILE A 573 31.89 -23.60 -0.96
N ALA A 574 31.05 -24.54 -0.53
CA ALA A 574 31.10 -25.12 0.83
C ALA A 574 32.44 -25.81 1.16
N ALA A 575 33.10 -26.39 0.14
CA ALA A 575 34.32 -27.17 0.29
C ALA A 575 35.62 -26.34 0.16
N ASP A 576 35.53 -25.02 -0.10
CA ASP A 576 36.70 -24.17 -0.33
C ASP A 576 37.45 -23.86 0.99
N ALA A 577 38.48 -24.67 1.27
CA ALA A 577 39.35 -24.52 2.45
C ALA A 577 40.27 -23.28 2.40
N THR A 578 40.38 -22.61 1.26
CA THR A 578 41.24 -21.43 1.07
C THR A 578 40.61 -20.13 1.56
N ARG A 579 39.35 -20.15 1.93
CA ARG A 579 38.64 -18.95 2.43
C ARG A 579 39.28 -18.36 3.68
N PRO A 580 39.20 -17.03 3.83
CA PRO A 580 39.56 -16.37 5.08
C PRO A 580 38.85 -16.99 6.28
N PRO A 581 39.51 -17.10 7.46
CA PRO A 581 38.88 -17.68 8.66
C PRO A 581 37.53 -17.10 9.02
N ARG A 582 37.37 -15.77 8.91
CA ARG A 582 36.09 -15.06 9.19
C ARG A 582 34.96 -15.46 8.25
N GLU A 583 35.23 -15.69 6.98
CA GLU A 583 34.23 -16.18 6.04
C GLU A 583 33.81 -17.61 6.33
N ARG A 584 34.75 -18.46 6.76
CA ARG A 584 34.46 -19.84 7.18
C ARG A 584 33.54 -19.85 8.41
N GLU A 585 33.77 -18.95 9.39
CA GLU A 585 32.93 -18.80 10.55
C GLU A 585 31.51 -18.38 10.14
N LEU A 586 31.34 -17.41 9.24
CA LEU A 586 30.02 -16.99 8.71
C LEU A 586 29.32 -18.13 8.00
N PHE A 587 30.01 -18.86 7.15
CA PHE A 587 29.43 -19.98 6.42
C PHE A 587 28.97 -21.09 7.38
N ALA A 588 29.79 -21.39 8.40
CA ALA A 588 29.40 -22.32 9.46
C ALA A 588 28.23 -21.82 10.31
N ALA A 589 28.10 -20.51 10.51
CA ALA A 589 26.94 -19.91 11.19
C ALA A 589 25.68 -20.08 10.36
N LEU A 590 25.73 -19.79 9.05
CA LEU A 590 24.62 -20.02 8.12
C LEU A 590 24.17 -21.49 8.09
N ALA A 591 25.12 -22.45 8.12
CA ALA A 591 24.80 -23.88 8.12
C ALA A 591 24.05 -24.35 9.38
N ARG A 592 24.18 -23.63 10.49
CA ARG A 592 23.48 -23.92 11.76
C ARG A 592 22.25 -23.07 12.00
N TRP A 593 22.04 -22.09 11.12
CA TRP A 593 20.93 -21.14 11.26
C TRP A 593 19.59 -21.77 10.87
N ASP A 594 18.57 -21.52 11.65
CA ASP A 594 17.23 -22.07 11.47
C ASP A 594 16.36 -21.31 10.46
N GLY A 595 16.83 -20.16 9.94
CA GLY A 595 16.06 -19.27 9.05
C GLY A 595 15.24 -18.21 9.74
N THR A 596 15.40 -18.01 11.06
CA THR A 596 14.72 -16.94 11.79
C THR A 596 15.38 -15.59 11.52
N MET A 597 14.64 -14.65 10.94
CA MET A 597 15.09 -13.33 10.49
C MET A 597 15.15 -12.32 11.63
N SER A 598 15.86 -12.65 12.71
CA SER A 598 15.97 -11.80 13.90
C SER A 598 16.85 -10.57 13.68
N ALA A 599 16.41 -9.44 14.21
CA ALA A 599 17.07 -8.15 14.03
C ALA A 599 18.50 -8.08 14.58
N ASP A 600 18.81 -8.84 15.60
CA ASP A 600 20.10 -8.85 16.31
C ASP A 600 21.16 -9.80 15.71
N ARG A 601 20.80 -10.58 14.67
CA ARG A 601 21.66 -11.57 14.02
C ARG A 601 22.27 -11.07 12.71
N ALA A 602 23.42 -11.66 12.33
CA ALA A 602 24.11 -11.37 11.06
C ALA A 602 23.66 -12.29 9.92
N GLU A 603 23.26 -13.53 10.22
CA GLU A 603 22.92 -14.54 9.22
C GLU A 603 21.81 -14.10 8.25
N PRO A 604 20.74 -13.45 8.70
CA PRO A 604 19.73 -12.90 7.79
C PRO A 604 20.31 -11.93 6.76
N LEU A 605 21.21 -11.04 7.20
CA LEU A 605 21.85 -10.05 6.33
C LEU A 605 22.74 -10.72 5.28
N VAL A 606 23.56 -11.69 5.71
CA VAL A 606 24.46 -12.42 4.82
C VAL A 606 23.70 -13.24 3.78
N ALA A 607 22.67 -13.97 4.20
CA ALA A 607 21.83 -14.77 3.30
C ALA A 607 21.11 -13.90 2.28
N THR A 608 20.52 -12.76 2.72
CA THR A 608 19.82 -11.85 1.83
C THR A 608 20.77 -11.17 0.83
N ALA A 609 21.95 -10.76 1.27
CA ALA A 609 22.96 -10.19 0.38
C ALA A 609 23.43 -11.23 -0.66
N TRP A 610 23.62 -12.48 -0.25
CA TRP A 610 23.99 -13.57 -1.18
C TRP A 610 22.91 -13.81 -2.22
N LEU A 611 21.65 -13.93 -1.81
CA LEU A 611 20.50 -14.07 -2.73
C LEU A 611 20.40 -12.88 -3.69
N ARG A 612 20.63 -11.65 -3.21
CA ARG A 612 20.68 -10.45 -4.05
C ARG A 612 21.73 -10.57 -5.14
N GLU A 613 22.96 -10.86 -4.77
CA GLU A 613 24.07 -10.93 -5.73
C GLU A 613 23.95 -12.13 -6.68
N LEU A 614 23.38 -13.25 -6.21
CA LEU A 614 23.07 -14.39 -7.07
C LEU A 614 22.03 -14.01 -8.13
N SER A 615 20.93 -13.35 -7.72
CA SER A 615 19.90 -12.90 -8.65
C SER A 615 20.46 -11.92 -9.68
N ARG A 616 21.35 -11.03 -9.27
CA ARG A 616 22.04 -10.09 -10.16
C ARG A 616 22.84 -10.84 -11.22
N GLY A 617 23.67 -11.78 -10.82
CA GLY A 617 24.49 -12.60 -11.74
C GLY A 617 23.64 -13.43 -12.70
N MET A 618 22.50 -13.96 -12.24
CA MET A 618 21.62 -14.77 -13.07
C MET A 618 20.83 -13.95 -14.09
N PHE A 619 20.32 -12.78 -13.71
CA PHE A 619 19.25 -12.11 -14.47
C PHE A 619 19.68 -10.81 -15.16
N GLU A 620 20.47 -9.94 -14.52
CA GLU A 620 20.75 -8.58 -14.98
C GLU A 620 21.31 -8.53 -16.41
N GLY A 621 22.32 -9.35 -16.71
CA GLY A 621 22.93 -9.40 -18.03
C GLY A 621 22.01 -9.87 -19.18
N LYS A 622 20.87 -10.49 -18.85
CA LYS A 622 19.92 -11.04 -19.81
C LYS A 622 18.68 -10.18 -20.02
N VAL A 623 18.27 -9.44 -18.97
CA VAL A 623 17.07 -8.60 -19.05
C VAL A 623 17.40 -7.11 -19.21
N GLY A 624 18.64 -6.72 -18.92
CA GLY A 624 19.11 -5.33 -18.90
C GLY A 624 18.81 -4.60 -17.59
N ASP A 625 19.68 -3.67 -17.22
CA ASP A 625 19.70 -2.99 -15.92
C ASP A 625 18.37 -2.32 -15.57
N GLY A 626 17.78 -1.60 -16.53
CA GLY A 626 16.50 -0.90 -16.33
C GLY A 626 15.29 -1.82 -16.17
N VAL A 627 15.37 -3.08 -16.61
CA VAL A 627 14.34 -4.11 -16.37
C VAL A 627 14.64 -4.83 -15.07
N PHE A 628 15.90 -5.15 -14.82
CA PHE A 628 16.34 -5.84 -13.61
C PHE A 628 15.94 -5.06 -12.34
N ALA A 629 16.16 -3.74 -12.32
CA ALA A 629 15.78 -2.89 -11.18
C ALA A 629 14.26 -2.97 -10.84
N ARG A 630 13.41 -3.26 -11.83
CA ARG A 630 11.96 -3.43 -11.64
C ARG A 630 11.55 -4.86 -11.31
N MET A 631 12.37 -5.85 -11.63
CA MET A 631 12.05 -7.25 -11.35
C MET A 631 11.87 -7.55 -9.87
N TRP A 632 12.56 -6.82 -9.00
CA TRP A 632 12.47 -6.99 -7.55
C TRP A 632 11.12 -6.55 -6.98
N GLU A 633 10.38 -5.78 -7.70
CA GLU A 633 8.99 -5.46 -7.38
C GLU A 633 8.08 -6.67 -7.59
N GLN A 634 8.53 -7.69 -8.35
CA GLN A 634 7.76 -8.91 -8.62
C GLN A 634 7.77 -9.88 -7.44
N ARG A 635 6.61 -10.42 -7.10
CA ARG A 635 6.39 -11.23 -5.89
C ARG A 635 7.14 -12.56 -5.88
N ASN A 636 7.37 -13.15 -7.04
CA ASN A 636 7.81 -14.54 -7.17
C ASN A 636 9.22 -14.68 -7.78
N VAL A 637 10.03 -13.62 -7.83
CA VAL A 637 11.39 -13.67 -8.42
C VAL A 637 12.29 -14.69 -7.68
N GLN A 638 12.20 -14.74 -6.37
CA GLN A 638 12.95 -15.75 -5.60
C GLN A 638 12.49 -17.16 -5.97
N GLN A 639 11.20 -17.39 -6.15
CA GLN A 639 10.68 -18.69 -6.59
C GLN A 639 11.19 -19.07 -7.99
N ALA A 640 11.26 -18.10 -8.91
CA ALA A 640 11.84 -18.32 -10.24
C ALA A 640 13.30 -18.76 -10.12
N MET A 641 14.09 -18.07 -9.33
CA MET A 641 15.49 -18.44 -9.06
C MET A 641 15.62 -19.84 -8.48
N LEU A 642 14.83 -20.20 -7.47
CA LEU A 642 14.84 -21.54 -6.86
C LEU A 642 14.42 -22.62 -7.87
N ASN A 643 13.44 -22.35 -8.72
CA ASN A 643 13.01 -23.27 -9.77
C ASN A 643 14.15 -23.52 -10.79
N ILE A 644 14.90 -22.48 -11.15
CA ILE A 644 16.05 -22.59 -12.05
C ILE A 644 17.18 -23.43 -11.41
N LEU A 645 17.52 -23.14 -10.16
CA LEU A 645 18.57 -23.85 -9.43
C LEU A 645 18.24 -25.34 -9.22
N ARG A 646 16.97 -25.68 -9.03
CA ARG A 646 16.49 -27.07 -8.86
C ARG A 646 16.28 -27.83 -10.16
N SER A 647 16.38 -27.16 -11.30
CA SER A 647 15.96 -27.70 -12.57
C SER A 647 16.91 -28.80 -13.09
N SER A 648 16.41 -30.02 -13.16
CA SER A 648 17.06 -31.14 -13.90
C SER A 648 17.01 -30.97 -15.43
N ARG A 649 16.20 -30.02 -15.93
CA ARG A 649 16.05 -29.77 -17.38
C ARG A 649 17.12 -28.82 -17.94
N GLY A 650 18.13 -28.46 -17.17
CA GLY A 650 19.24 -27.62 -17.62
C GLY A 650 18.91 -26.14 -17.82
N LEU A 651 17.89 -25.60 -17.10
CA LEU A 651 17.57 -24.16 -17.14
C LEU A 651 18.77 -23.32 -16.72
N GLY A 652 19.61 -23.84 -15.80
CA GLY A 652 20.81 -23.18 -15.34
C GLY A 652 21.82 -22.84 -16.44
N ARG A 653 21.88 -23.61 -17.53
CA ARG A 653 22.76 -23.31 -18.66
C ARG A 653 22.50 -21.94 -19.30
N PHE A 654 21.28 -21.51 -19.30
CA PHE A 654 20.93 -20.18 -19.82
C PHE A 654 21.00 -19.11 -18.73
N TRP A 655 20.47 -19.40 -17.55
CA TRP A 655 20.30 -18.38 -16.53
C TRP A 655 21.55 -18.13 -15.68
N CYS A 656 22.41 -19.17 -15.49
CA CYS A 656 23.63 -19.05 -14.68
C CYS A 656 24.87 -18.67 -15.47
N ASP A 657 24.84 -18.81 -16.80
CA ASP A 657 25.93 -18.37 -17.66
C ASP A 657 25.91 -16.84 -17.84
N ASP A 658 26.96 -16.13 -17.42
CA ASP A 658 27.03 -14.66 -17.63
C ASP A 658 27.53 -14.37 -19.05
N PRO A 659 26.72 -13.75 -19.92
CA PRO A 659 27.13 -13.46 -21.30
C PRO A 659 28.29 -12.46 -21.40
N LYS A 660 28.72 -11.84 -20.30
CA LYS A 660 29.84 -10.89 -20.24
C LYS A 660 31.17 -11.61 -20.00
N THR A 661 31.16 -12.88 -19.60
CA THR A 661 32.36 -13.69 -19.37
C THR A 661 32.69 -14.57 -20.57
N PRO A 662 33.99 -14.82 -20.88
CA PRO A 662 34.39 -15.64 -22.05
C PRO A 662 34.19 -17.13 -21.84
N ALA A 663 34.13 -17.63 -20.59
CA ALA A 663 33.95 -19.03 -20.27
C ALA A 663 32.51 -19.30 -19.82
N PRO A 664 31.86 -20.41 -20.29
CA PRO A 664 30.55 -20.79 -19.78
C PRO A 664 30.61 -21.08 -18.28
N GLU A 665 29.63 -20.54 -17.56
CA GLU A 665 29.48 -20.68 -16.11
C GLU A 665 28.28 -21.58 -15.76
N ASP A 666 28.42 -22.37 -14.73
CA ASP A 666 27.30 -23.07 -14.13
C ASP A 666 26.72 -22.34 -12.91
N CYS A 667 25.64 -22.87 -12.32
CA CYS A 667 25.02 -22.25 -11.18
C CYS A 667 25.88 -22.28 -9.91
N ASN A 668 26.85 -23.22 -9.80
CA ASN A 668 27.81 -23.23 -8.68
C ASN A 668 28.81 -22.09 -8.84
N ASP A 669 29.30 -21.86 -10.06
CA ASP A 669 30.20 -20.73 -10.35
C ASP A 669 29.52 -19.40 -10.00
N GLN A 670 28.24 -19.21 -10.43
CA GLN A 670 27.45 -18.01 -10.10
C GLN A 670 27.22 -17.88 -8.58
N MET A 671 26.89 -18.95 -7.87
CA MET A 671 26.73 -18.90 -6.41
C MET A 671 28.05 -18.51 -5.72
N GLY A 672 29.20 -19.00 -6.21
CA GLY A 672 30.51 -18.65 -5.72
C GLY A 672 30.91 -17.20 -5.97
N ALA A 673 30.68 -16.71 -7.17
CA ALA A 673 30.90 -15.31 -7.52
C ALA A 673 29.96 -14.36 -6.72
N ALA A 674 28.70 -14.74 -6.58
CA ALA A 674 27.72 -13.98 -5.80
C ALA A 674 28.09 -13.89 -4.31
N TRP A 675 28.60 -14.97 -3.71
CA TRP A 675 29.12 -14.94 -2.33
C TRP A 675 30.22 -13.89 -2.17
N LYS A 676 31.22 -13.91 -3.06
CA LYS A 676 32.35 -12.95 -2.99
C LYS A 676 31.87 -11.50 -3.11
N ARG A 677 30.93 -11.23 -4.05
CA ARG A 677 30.33 -9.90 -4.21
C ARG A 677 29.53 -9.49 -2.97
N ALA A 678 28.73 -10.40 -2.43
CA ALA A 678 27.90 -10.15 -1.25
C ALA A 678 28.76 -9.78 -0.02
N ILE A 679 29.84 -10.53 0.24
CA ILE A 679 30.73 -10.24 1.36
C ILE A 679 31.44 -8.89 1.17
N ALA A 680 31.91 -8.59 -0.05
CA ALA A 680 32.53 -7.31 -0.36
C ALA A 680 31.55 -6.12 -0.18
N ASP A 681 30.32 -6.24 -0.65
CA ASP A 681 29.26 -5.23 -0.47
C ASP A 681 28.94 -5.00 1.02
N LEU A 682 28.81 -6.08 1.80
CA LEU A 682 28.56 -5.99 3.23
C LEU A 682 29.73 -5.37 4.00
N GLN A 683 30.98 -5.69 3.65
CA GLN A 683 32.18 -5.06 4.23
C GLN A 683 32.19 -3.56 3.93
N GLN A 684 31.91 -3.18 2.70
CA GLN A 684 31.84 -1.76 2.30
C GLN A 684 30.75 -1.00 3.07
N ARG A 685 29.58 -1.60 3.30
CA ARG A 685 28.43 -0.93 3.95
C ARG A 685 28.51 -0.93 5.48
N TYR A 686 28.99 -2.04 6.06
CA TYR A 686 28.86 -2.28 7.52
C TYR A 686 30.19 -2.54 8.21
N GLY A 687 31.34 -2.45 7.47
CA GLY A 687 32.69 -2.64 7.97
C GLY A 687 33.16 -4.10 7.95
N ASP A 688 34.47 -4.28 8.16
CA ASP A 688 35.18 -5.55 7.92
C ASP A 688 34.94 -6.67 8.96
N ASP A 689 34.26 -6.38 10.07
CA ASP A 689 34.03 -7.36 11.13
C ASP A 689 32.58 -7.89 11.10
N PRO A 690 32.34 -9.10 10.55
CA PRO A 690 31.00 -9.68 10.45
C PRO A 690 30.32 -9.90 11.80
N ARG A 691 31.06 -9.99 12.90
CA ARG A 691 30.48 -10.13 14.25
C ARG A 691 29.73 -8.88 14.71
N ARG A 692 29.94 -7.75 14.03
CA ARG A 692 29.23 -6.47 14.26
C ARG A 692 28.03 -6.28 13.36
N TRP A 693 27.86 -7.11 12.34
CA TRP A 693 26.72 -7.01 11.43
C TRP A 693 25.43 -7.39 12.14
N ARG A 694 24.38 -6.65 11.90
CA ARG A 694 23.05 -6.87 12.48
C ARG A 694 22.00 -6.65 11.41
N TRP A 695 21.10 -7.64 11.26
CA TRP A 695 19.98 -7.52 10.33
C TRP A 695 19.15 -6.26 10.56
N GLY A 696 18.70 -6.01 11.80
CA GLY A 696 17.87 -4.85 12.14
C GLY A 696 18.51 -3.49 11.91
N GLN A 697 19.85 -3.42 11.85
CA GLN A 697 20.55 -2.19 11.46
C GLN A 697 20.40 -1.93 9.96
N ALA A 698 20.51 -2.97 9.14
CA ALA A 698 20.35 -2.90 7.69
C ALA A 698 18.86 -2.87 7.30
N HIS A 699 18.03 -3.66 8.01
CA HIS A 699 16.59 -3.85 7.78
C HIS A 699 15.72 -2.98 8.71
N ALA A 700 16.19 -1.80 9.03
CA ALA A 700 15.38 -0.90 9.84
C ALA A 700 14.12 -0.47 9.07
N ALA A 701 12.97 -0.53 9.75
CA ALA A 701 11.73 0.00 9.20
C ALA A 701 11.83 1.51 9.08
N ARG A 702 11.59 2.01 7.87
CA ARG A 702 11.56 3.44 7.56
C ARG A 702 10.17 3.87 7.13
N ALA A 703 9.48 4.58 8.04
CA ALA A 703 8.24 5.25 7.72
C ALA A 703 8.54 6.62 7.10
N GLU A 704 8.19 6.77 5.82
CA GLU A 704 8.52 7.94 5.01
C GLU A 704 7.46 9.04 5.12
N HIS A 705 7.93 10.28 5.30
CA HIS A 705 7.07 11.46 5.25
C HIS A 705 7.00 12.05 3.84
N ARG A 706 5.80 12.27 3.34
CA ARG A 706 5.58 12.90 2.02
C ARG A 706 5.37 14.40 2.15
N PRO A 707 6.15 15.25 1.43
CA PRO A 707 7.13 14.91 0.40
C PRO A 707 8.60 14.87 0.88
N PHE A 708 8.88 14.98 2.18
CA PHE A 708 10.22 15.31 2.70
C PHE A 708 11.13 14.08 2.91
N ALA A 709 10.66 12.88 2.67
CA ALA A 709 11.41 11.65 2.90
C ALA A 709 12.79 11.61 2.19
N ARG A 710 12.88 12.23 1.02
CA ARG A 710 14.08 12.23 0.17
C ARG A 710 14.84 13.57 0.18
N VAL A 711 14.46 14.51 1.03
CA VAL A 711 15.16 15.79 1.23
C VAL A 711 16.14 15.60 2.39
N PRO A 712 17.47 15.50 2.16
CA PRO A 712 18.44 15.08 3.19
C PRO A 712 18.39 15.93 4.46
N SER A 713 18.19 17.24 4.35
CA SER A 713 18.09 18.17 5.48
C SER A 713 16.80 18.04 6.30
N LEU A 714 15.75 17.44 5.75
CA LEU A 714 14.44 17.30 6.38
C LEU A 714 14.12 15.84 6.76
N ALA A 715 14.67 14.88 6.03
CA ALA A 715 14.37 13.46 6.21
C ALA A 715 14.55 12.97 7.65
N GLY A 716 15.64 13.38 8.30
CA GLY A 716 15.92 13.00 9.70
C GLY A 716 14.94 13.57 10.73
N PHE A 717 14.25 14.67 10.39
CA PHE A 717 13.25 15.29 11.26
C PHE A 717 11.86 14.67 11.06
N PHE A 718 11.48 14.41 9.82
CA PHE A 718 10.14 13.97 9.45
C PHE A 718 9.96 12.44 9.39
N ASN A 719 10.97 11.71 8.88
CA ASN A 719 10.88 10.24 8.82
C ASN A 719 10.98 9.61 10.21
N VAL A 720 10.41 8.41 10.34
CA VAL A 720 10.54 7.59 11.54
C VAL A 720 11.28 6.31 11.17
N LYS A 721 12.31 5.94 11.93
CA LYS A 721 13.12 4.76 11.67
C LYS A 721 13.34 3.95 12.95
N VAL A 722 13.20 2.61 12.86
CA VAL A 722 13.37 1.69 13.99
C VAL A 722 13.89 0.34 13.47
N PRO A 723 14.84 -0.32 14.17
CA PRO A 723 15.31 -1.66 13.81
C PRO A 723 14.15 -2.68 13.84
N THR A 724 14.09 -3.55 12.82
CA THR A 724 13.09 -4.63 12.73
C THR A 724 13.72 -5.95 12.28
N GLY A 725 13.08 -7.05 12.66
CA GLY A 725 13.30 -8.37 12.08
C GLY A 725 12.28 -8.68 10.98
N GLY A 726 12.23 -9.94 10.57
CA GLY A 726 11.39 -10.41 9.49
C GLY A 726 12.01 -10.21 8.11
N ASP A 727 11.33 -10.65 7.07
CA ASP A 727 11.64 -10.41 5.66
C ASP A 727 10.34 -10.34 4.82
N THR A 728 10.46 -10.35 3.50
CA THR A 728 9.32 -10.34 2.57
C THR A 728 8.36 -11.51 2.77
N TYR A 729 8.83 -12.65 3.29
CA TYR A 729 8.10 -13.93 3.33
C TYR A 729 7.79 -14.42 4.75
N THR A 730 8.19 -13.70 5.79
CA THR A 730 7.82 -13.99 7.19
C THR A 730 6.42 -13.50 7.50
N VAL A 731 5.77 -14.05 8.53
CA VAL A 731 4.46 -13.59 9.02
C VAL A 731 4.58 -12.14 9.49
N ASN A 732 5.58 -11.83 10.33
CA ASN A 732 6.00 -10.45 10.60
C ASN A 732 6.74 -9.90 9.38
N ALA A 733 5.99 -9.54 8.34
CA ALA A 733 6.59 -9.13 7.09
C ALA A 733 7.32 -7.79 7.21
N GLY A 734 8.56 -7.77 6.70
CA GLY A 734 9.37 -6.59 6.49
C GLY A 734 9.96 -6.66 5.08
N ARG A 735 9.32 -5.99 4.12
CA ARG A 735 9.79 -6.06 2.75
C ARG A 735 10.89 -5.05 2.49
N HIS A 736 11.93 -5.52 1.85
CA HIS A 736 13.04 -4.74 1.36
C HIS A 736 13.11 -4.81 -0.17
N ASN A 737 13.75 -3.81 -0.79
CA ASN A 737 13.94 -3.76 -2.23
C ASN A 737 15.41 -4.02 -2.56
N ILE A 738 15.78 -5.27 -2.84
CA ILE A 738 17.15 -5.65 -3.16
C ILE A 738 17.68 -5.10 -4.49
N GLY A 739 16.82 -4.48 -5.30
CA GLY A 739 17.18 -3.68 -6.47
C GLY A 739 17.57 -2.23 -6.15
N ASP A 740 17.30 -1.76 -4.91
CA ASP A 740 17.77 -0.44 -4.47
C ASP A 740 19.27 -0.49 -4.16
N GLU A 741 20.07 0.27 -4.92
CA GLU A 741 21.54 0.27 -4.75
C GLU A 741 21.99 0.99 -3.48
N GLN A 742 21.21 1.92 -2.97
CA GLN A 742 21.57 2.71 -1.79
C GLN A 742 21.18 2.01 -0.49
N ALA A 743 19.96 1.46 -0.42
CA ALA A 743 19.39 0.87 0.79
C ALA A 743 18.69 -0.48 0.50
N PRO A 744 19.41 -1.48 -0.05
CA PRO A 744 18.79 -2.71 -0.57
C PRO A 744 18.10 -3.58 0.49
N PHE A 745 18.40 -3.38 1.75
CA PHE A 745 17.89 -4.21 2.86
C PHE A 745 16.88 -3.47 3.75
N GLU A 746 16.65 -2.19 3.52
CA GLU A 746 15.80 -1.36 4.38
C GLU A 746 14.33 -1.81 4.28
N ASN A 747 13.67 -1.93 5.43
CA ASN A 747 12.25 -2.29 5.49
C ASN A 747 11.40 -1.06 5.17
N VAL A 748 10.87 -1.00 3.96
CA VAL A 748 10.04 0.11 3.46
C VAL A 748 8.55 -0.24 3.39
N HIS A 749 8.19 -1.53 3.66
CA HIS A 749 6.85 -2.06 3.52
C HIS A 749 6.62 -3.18 4.53
N GLY A 750 5.69 -3.01 5.44
CA GLY A 750 5.43 -3.95 6.52
C GLY A 750 4.06 -3.75 7.16
N ALA A 751 3.84 -4.29 8.35
CA ALA A 751 2.57 -4.18 9.05
C ALA A 751 2.22 -2.71 9.34
N SER A 752 1.50 -2.07 8.42
CA SER A 752 1.01 -0.68 8.56
C SER A 752 -0.04 -0.53 9.66
N VAL A 753 -0.70 -1.63 10.01
CA VAL A 753 -1.58 -1.80 11.15
C VAL A 753 -1.54 -3.27 11.55
N ARG A 754 -1.64 -3.55 12.85
CA ARG A 754 -1.99 -4.88 13.39
C ARG A 754 -3.24 -4.75 14.22
N ALA A 755 -4.15 -5.71 14.08
CA ALA A 755 -5.37 -5.82 14.86
C ALA A 755 -5.60 -7.27 15.27
N ILE A 756 -6.11 -7.47 16.50
CA ILE A 756 -6.58 -8.77 17.01
C ILE A 756 -7.91 -8.52 17.70
N TYR A 757 -8.97 -9.15 17.22
CA TYR A 757 -10.31 -9.01 17.75
C TYR A 757 -10.69 -10.22 18.59
N ASP A 758 -11.18 -9.97 19.80
CA ASP A 758 -11.71 -11.02 20.71
C ASP A 758 -13.24 -10.96 20.71
N LEU A 759 -13.88 -11.94 20.09
CA LEU A 759 -15.35 -12.00 19.99
C LEU A 759 -16.02 -12.40 21.33
N ALA A 760 -15.23 -12.75 22.36
CA ALA A 760 -15.73 -12.91 23.71
C ALA A 760 -15.79 -11.57 24.46
N ASP A 761 -14.85 -10.66 24.17
CA ASP A 761 -14.76 -9.31 24.75
C ASP A 761 -14.11 -8.36 23.72
N LEU A 762 -14.93 -7.75 22.87
CA LEU A 762 -14.45 -6.84 21.85
C LEU A 762 -13.68 -5.63 22.41
N SER A 763 -13.93 -5.26 23.69
CA SER A 763 -13.18 -4.19 24.36
C SER A 763 -11.72 -4.59 24.69
N ALA A 764 -11.41 -5.87 24.71
CA ALA A 764 -10.07 -6.41 24.88
C ALA A 764 -9.26 -6.48 23.57
N SER A 765 -9.88 -6.16 22.44
CA SER A 765 -9.24 -6.16 21.11
C SER A 765 -8.01 -5.26 21.09
N ARG A 766 -7.00 -5.67 20.32
CA ARG A 766 -5.66 -5.06 20.31
C ARG A 766 -5.36 -4.43 18.95
N PHE A 767 -4.71 -3.26 18.98
CA PHE A 767 -4.37 -2.50 17.78
C PHE A 767 -2.98 -1.87 17.90
N ILE A 768 -2.30 -1.66 16.79
CA ILE A 768 -1.07 -0.85 16.72
C ILE A 768 -0.78 -0.41 15.28
N THR A 769 -0.16 0.77 15.12
CA THR A 769 0.41 1.27 13.86
C THR A 769 1.88 1.63 14.05
N PRO A 770 2.69 1.75 12.98
CA PRO A 770 4.13 2.05 13.08
C PRO A 770 4.46 3.45 13.59
N THR A 771 3.50 4.38 13.61
CA THR A 771 3.62 5.72 14.20
C THR A 771 2.44 5.98 15.13
N GLY A 772 2.35 7.19 15.71
CA GLY A 772 1.20 7.55 16.55
C GLY A 772 0.00 8.08 15.77
N GLN A 773 -1.00 8.61 16.52
CA GLN A 773 -2.25 9.15 15.97
C GLN A 773 -2.08 10.50 15.28
N SER A 774 -1.13 11.35 15.72
CA SER A 774 -0.95 12.68 15.14
C SER A 774 -0.08 12.67 13.88
N GLY A 775 -0.45 13.47 12.89
CA GLY A 775 0.36 13.77 11.71
C GLY A 775 1.28 14.99 11.88
N ASN A 776 1.13 15.76 12.94
CA ASN A 776 2.04 16.87 13.24
C ASN A 776 3.34 16.34 13.86
N VAL A 777 4.47 16.51 13.16
CA VAL A 777 5.80 16.04 13.61
C VAL A 777 6.21 16.61 14.99
N LEU A 778 5.64 17.73 15.39
CA LEU A 778 5.86 18.37 16.70
C LEU A 778 4.99 17.80 17.82
N SER A 779 4.00 16.96 17.49
CA SER A 779 3.13 16.33 18.47
C SER A 779 3.84 15.20 19.23
N PRO A 780 3.57 15.05 20.54
CA PRO A 780 4.04 13.87 21.29
C PRO A 780 3.48 12.55 20.71
N HIS A 781 2.32 12.60 20.02
CA HIS A 781 1.66 11.45 19.42
C HIS A 781 2.03 11.22 17.95
N TYR A 782 3.16 11.77 17.48
CA TYR A 782 3.64 11.52 16.12
C TYR A 782 4.33 10.16 15.96
N ARG A 783 5.15 9.77 16.96
CA ARG A 783 5.98 8.55 16.93
C ARG A 783 5.96 7.72 18.21
N ASP A 784 5.02 7.96 19.09
CA ASP A 784 4.95 7.37 20.43
C ASP A 784 4.70 5.84 20.45
N TRP A 785 4.20 5.26 19.35
CA TRP A 785 3.98 3.82 19.23
C TRP A 785 5.08 3.06 18.49
N THR A 786 6.06 3.74 17.91
CA THR A 786 7.04 3.14 16.98
C THR A 786 7.81 1.97 17.62
N GLU A 787 8.33 2.18 18.83
CA GLU A 787 9.08 1.15 19.55
C GLU A 787 8.17 -0.03 19.98
N GLN A 788 6.95 0.25 20.42
CA GLN A 788 5.97 -0.77 20.78
C GLN A 788 5.59 -1.62 19.55
N TRP A 789 5.33 -0.96 18.42
CA TRP A 789 5.05 -1.62 17.16
C TRP A 789 6.20 -2.55 16.72
N ALA A 790 7.45 -2.08 16.82
CA ALA A 790 8.63 -2.87 16.44
C ALA A 790 8.80 -4.10 17.33
N ARG A 791 8.47 -3.98 18.66
CA ARG A 791 8.49 -5.11 19.58
C ARG A 791 7.28 -6.05 19.46
N GLY A 792 6.24 -5.70 18.68
CA GLY A 792 5.02 -6.48 18.56
C GLY A 792 4.08 -6.32 19.76
N GLU A 793 4.14 -5.16 20.42
CA GLU A 793 3.22 -4.76 21.49
C GLU A 793 1.98 -4.07 20.88
N TYR A 794 0.92 -3.89 21.68
CA TYR A 794 -0.36 -3.37 21.22
C TYR A 794 -0.94 -2.37 22.22
N VAL A 795 -1.86 -1.54 21.70
CA VAL A 795 -2.78 -0.74 22.51
C VAL A 795 -4.19 -1.32 22.45
N THR A 796 -5.03 -1.04 23.43
CA THR A 796 -6.45 -1.42 23.46
C THR A 796 -7.29 -0.16 23.37
N ILE A 797 -8.35 -0.20 22.54
CA ILE A 797 -9.35 0.86 22.47
C ILE A 797 -10.50 0.43 23.39
N ARG A 798 -10.30 0.58 24.70
CA ARG A 798 -11.32 0.23 25.68
C ARG A 798 -12.36 1.35 25.79
N ASP A 799 -13.62 0.95 25.99
CA ASP A 799 -14.59 1.85 26.56
C ASP A 799 -14.05 2.38 27.87
N ALA A 800 -13.75 3.65 27.90
CA ALA A 800 -13.30 4.32 29.10
C ALA A 800 -14.46 4.48 30.09
N GLY A 801 -14.86 3.39 30.70
CA GLY A 801 -15.35 3.47 32.07
C GLY A 801 -14.15 3.94 32.87
N HIS A 802 -14.22 5.11 33.45
CA HIS A 802 -13.13 5.70 34.23
C HIS A 802 -12.66 4.72 35.33
N PRO A 803 -11.42 4.16 35.26
CA PRO A 803 -10.86 3.63 36.50
C PRO A 803 -10.77 4.80 37.45
N ALA A 804 -11.31 4.65 38.61
CA ALA A 804 -11.19 5.66 39.67
C ALA A 804 -9.70 6.02 39.82
N GLY A 805 -9.33 7.29 39.55
CA GLY A 805 -7.95 7.78 39.59
C GLY A 805 -7.23 7.98 38.24
N ALA A 806 -7.83 7.72 37.10
CA ALA A 806 -7.23 8.08 35.81
C ALA A 806 -7.28 9.61 35.60
N LYS A 807 -6.21 10.20 35.02
CA LYS A 807 -6.22 11.59 34.52
C LYS A 807 -7.46 11.80 33.65
N ALA A 808 -8.19 12.89 33.87
CA ALA A 808 -9.37 13.24 33.10
C ALA A 808 -9.03 13.19 31.61
N PHE A 809 -9.82 12.44 30.85
CA PHE A 809 -9.71 12.42 29.39
C PHE A 809 -10.02 13.81 28.84
N GLU A 810 -9.29 14.21 27.80
CA GLU A 810 -9.56 15.48 27.11
C GLU A 810 -10.90 15.37 26.39
N THR A 811 -11.85 16.26 26.72
CA THR A 811 -13.20 16.26 26.14
C THR A 811 -13.44 17.53 25.38
N LEU A 812 -13.71 17.38 24.09
CA LEU A 812 -14.14 18.45 23.20
C LEU A 812 -15.63 18.28 22.85
N VAL A 813 -16.40 19.33 22.99
CA VAL A 813 -17.81 19.35 22.67
C VAL A 813 -18.03 20.28 21.48
N LEU A 814 -18.59 19.73 20.40
CA LEU A 814 -19.06 20.50 19.25
C LEU A 814 -20.58 20.74 19.42
N THR A 815 -21.02 21.98 19.21
CA THR A 815 -22.44 22.36 19.30
C THR A 815 -22.87 23.09 18.04
N PRO A 816 -24.15 23.00 17.62
CA PRO A 816 -24.66 23.84 16.54
C PRO A 816 -24.44 25.34 16.84
N ALA A 817 -24.05 26.13 15.83
CA ALA A 817 -23.94 27.56 15.96
C ALA A 817 -25.34 28.19 16.17
N ALA A 818 -25.43 29.19 17.04
CA ALA A 818 -26.70 29.94 17.24
C ALA A 818 -27.10 30.65 15.93
N GLY A 819 -28.13 30.16 15.25
CA GLY A 819 -28.64 30.72 14.01
C GLY A 819 -29.19 29.70 12.99
N ASP A 820 -28.82 28.41 13.12
CA ASP A 820 -29.26 27.35 12.18
C ASP A 820 -30.53 26.57 12.67
N GLY A 821 -31.09 26.94 13.81
CA GLY A 821 -32.26 26.30 14.39
C GLY A 821 -33.61 26.90 13.91
N GLY A 822 -33.90 26.81 12.59
CA GLY A 822 -35.16 27.42 12.17
C GLY A 822 -35.59 27.12 10.73
N ARG A 823 -35.54 25.89 10.28
CA ARG A 823 -36.41 25.40 9.19
C ARG A 823 -37.08 24.09 9.60
N THR A 824 -37.95 24.19 10.61
CA THR A 824 -39.05 23.22 10.77
C THR A 824 -39.90 23.31 9.52
N SER A 825 -39.99 22.19 8.80
CA SER A 825 -40.99 22.03 7.74
C SER A 825 -42.37 22.31 8.25
N GLY A 826 -42.90 23.49 7.91
CA GLY A 826 -44.33 23.78 8.02
C GLY A 826 -45.08 22.91 7.05
N ALA A 827 -45.61 21.80 7.51
CA ALA A 827 -46.71 21.12 6.87
C ALA A 827 -47.96 21.96 7.10
N SER A 828 -48.40 22.71 6.08
CA SER A 828 -49.72 23.30 6.06
C SER A 828 -50.54 22.62 4.95
N ARG A 829 -51.55 21.89 5.41
CA ARG A 829 -52.87 21.53 4.84
C ARG A 829 -52.95 21.29 3.32
#